data_94e6d61defc4bf13bd7bda2d1bea29f6
#
_entry.id   94e6d61defc4bf13bd7bda2d1bea29f6
#
_cell.length_a   1.000
_cell.length_b   1.000
_cell.length_c   1.000
_cell.angle_alpha   90.00
_cell.angle_beta   90.00
_cell.angle_gamma   90.00
#
_symmetry.space_group_name_H-M   'P 1'
#
loop_
_entity.id
_entity.type
_entity.pdbx_description
1 polymer ?
#
loop_
_entity_poly.entity_id
_entity_poly.type
_entity_poly.pdbx_seq_one_letter_code
_entity_poly.pdbx_strand_id
1 'polypeptide(L)'
;MPANTTDSSGPSDDAKKPGKKKGRRVRLLLLVLVLALVAGVGFGAYWSVSTVRASYPQTTGTITLDGLSGDVEVKRDSYGIPQIYADSDADLFRAQGFVQAQDRFWEMDVRRHLTAGRLSEMFGSGQVETDSFLRTLGWRKVAQEEYDKVLDEDTKKNLQSYADGVNAYLKGKDGRDISVEYAALGLTNDYKPGEWTPVDSVAWLKAMAWDLRGNMQDEIDRSLLTSRLDGGQIKDLYPDYPYGTHKPIVDRGGISPVTGKYDLDAAPSSDIGSQTAQGATEGLNTQLSALSDTLDKIPALLGPNGNGIGSNSWVVGGAHTTTGKALLANDPHLAPMLPSLWYQMGLHCRQLSKTCQYDTAGYTFSGMPGVIIGHNQDIAWGLTNLGADVTDLFLEKVSGDGYLYDNAVKPFITREETIKVAGGRDRTITVRETNNGPLVSDRSKELDKVGQKAPVPNAAPDRADGYAVALKWTALKPGKSMDAVFAINRAKDFTTFRAAARNFEVPSQNLIYADTQGNIGYQAPGTIPVRLKGDGTLPSPGWDPAYGWAKEPIPFDELPYEYNPKRGYIVTANQAVIDESKYPHLLTKDWGYGARSQRINDLLASKIKGGEKVSTDDMQKLQMDNTSEIAALLVPELLKINISDPSVREAQKLLEGWDYTQESDSAAAAYFNGVWRNILKLAFGNKLPKELRVKGDCINVPPAKNSGPADQQKKLVRECGQRDGDTAQPDGGDRWFQVVRDIVEDQDNEWWKAPARGREDALEGRDDVFAQAMHDARWELTSKLGKDISTWSWGRLHRLMLKNQTLGTEGPDLLQRALNRGPWNLGGGEATVNATGWNAASGYEVIWVPSMRMVVNVGDWDKSRWINLTGASGHAFSAHYTDQTDKWSNGELLDWSFGTDAVDSSTVDTLTLKP
;
A
#
# COMPACT_ATOMS: atom_id res chain seq x y z
N MET A 1 0.88 -61.93 -55.21
CA MET A 1 0.86 -63.26 -55.89
C MET A 1 1.12 -64.32 -54.83
N PRO A 2 0.55 -65.53 -54.98
CA PRO A 2 -0.86 -65.88 -55.21
C PRO A 2 -1.33 -66.75 -54.07
N ALA A 3 -2.60 -66.81 -53.90
CA ALA A 3 -3.59 -67.72 -54.39
C ALA A 3 -3.74 -69.05 -53.60
N ASN A 4 -4.94 -69.22 -53.26
CA ASN A 4 -5.91 -70.33 -53.58
C ASN A 4 -5.90 -71.47 -52.57
N THR A 5 -6.94 -71.95 -52.25
CA THR A 5 -8.30 -72.50 -52.56
C THR A 5 -8.55 -73.58 -51.54
N THR A 6 -9.62 -74.03 -51.15
CA THR A 6 -10.93 -74.39 -51.56
C THR A 6 -11.63 -75.05 -50.37
N ASP A 7 -12.86 -74.79 -50.25
CA ASP A 7 -14.03 -75.61 -50.27
C ASP A 7 -14.26 -76.68 -49.18
N SER A 8 -15.34 -76.66 -48.46
CA SER A 8 -16.54 -77.45 -48.74
C SER A 8 -17.47 -77.56 -47.50
N SER A 9 -18.76 -77.39 -47.87
CA SER A 9 -19.97 -78.06 -47.34
C SER A 9 -20.34 -77.93 -45.84
N GLY A 10 -21.50 -77.28 -45.66
CA GLY A 10 -22.37 -77.25 -44.46
C GLY A 10 -22.85 -78.56 -43.87
N PRO A 11 -23.87 -78.65 -42.97
CA PRO A 11 -25.04 -77.76 -42.89
C PRO A 11 -25.47 -77.36 -41.47
N SER A 12 -26.42 -76.45 -41.47
CA SER A 12 -27.47 -76.16 -40.47
C SER A 12 -27.27 -76.45 -38.98
N ASP A 13 -27.37 -75.49 -38.11
CA ASP A 13 -28.42 -75.48 -37.12
C ASP A 13 -28.64 -74.13 -36.48
N ASP A 14 -29.91 -73.88 -36.17
CA ASP A 14 -30.47 -72.74 -35.52
C ASP A 14 -29.74 -72.32 -34.20
N ALA A 15 -29.27 -71.08 -34.14
CA ALA A 15 -29.00 -70.48 -32.86
C ALA A 15 -29.58 -69.08 -32.79
N LYS A 16 -30.53 -68.89 -31.89
CA LYS A 16 -31.29 -67.73 -31.49
C LYS A 16 -30.43 -66.49 -31.34
N LYS A 17 -30.81 -65.41 -32.05
CA LYS A 17 -30.30 -64.03 -31.77
C LYS A 17 -30.57 -63.65 -30.27
N PRO A 18 -29.56 -63.25 -29.49
CA PRO A 18 -29.78 -62.70 -28.16
C PRO A 18 -30.32 -61.26 -28.29
N GLY A 19 -31.37 -60.98 -27.55
CA GLY A 19 -32.21 -59.80 -27.64
C GLY A 19 -31.56 -58.47 -27.44
N LYS A 20 -31.97 -57.44 -28.17
CA LYS A 20 -31.73 -56.02 -28.13
C LYS A 20 -32.19 -55.32 -26.83
N LYS A 21 -32.15 -55.97 -25.67
CA LYS A 21 -32.58 -55.36 -24.37
C LYS A 21 -31.50 -54.62 -23.58
N LYS A 22 -30.18 -54.87 -23.83
CA LYS A 22 -29.09 -54.17 -23.13
C LYS A 22 -28.85 -52.75 -23.64
N GLY A 23 -28.97 -52.48 -24.96
CA GLY A 23 -28.76 -51.16 -25.50
C GLY A 23 -29.82 -50.12 -25.12
N ARG A 24 -31.08 -50.59 -24.84
CA ARG A 24 -32.17 -49.71 -24.44
C ARG A 24 -31.99 -49.22 -22.97
N ARG A 25 -31.48 -50.06 -22.09
CA ARG A 25 -31.16 -49.69 -20.67
C ARG A 25 -29.98 -48.75 -20.58
N VAL A 26 -28.93 -48.96 -21.39
CA VAL A 26 -27.75 -48.04 -21.45
C VAL A 26 -28.15 -46.69 -22.02
N ARG A 27 -28.98 -46.64 -23.10
CA ARG A 27 -29.51 -45.36 -23.61
C ARG A 27 -30.40 -44.64 -22.62
N LEU A 28 -31.21 -45.36 -21.87
CA LEU A 28 -32.05 -44.77 -20.81
C LEU A 28 -31.20 -44.24 -19.65
N LEU A 29 -30.16 -44.97 -19.23
CA LEU A 29 -29.20 -44.50 -18.21
C LEU A 29 -28.42 -43.27 -18.68
N LEU A 30 -27.95 -43.24 -19.92
CA LEU A 30 -27.30 -42.04 -20.49
C LEU A 30 -28.27 -40.86 -20.56
N LEU A 31 -29.52 -41.08 -20.94
CA LEU A 31 -30.54 -40.04 -20.99
C LEU A 31 -30.89 -39.49 -19.62
N VAL A 32 -30.99 -40.34 -18.62
CA VAL A 32 -31.17 -39.94 -17.20
C VAL A 32 -29.96 -39.19 -16.70
N LEU A 33 -28.74 -39.62 -17.06
CA LEU A 33 -27.50 -38.95 -16.66
C LEU A 33 -27.38 -37.57 -17.32
N VAL A 34 -27.73 -37.43 -18.60
CA VAL A 34 -27.79 -36.16 -19.34
C VAL A 34 -28.87 -35.26 -18.74
N LEU A 35 -30.06 -35.78 -18.44
CA LEU A 35 -31.14 -35.00 -17.78
C LEU A 35 -30.74 -34.58 -16.38
N ALA A 36 -30.07 -35.42 -15.61
CA ALA A 36 -29.54 -35.08 -14.29
C ALA A 36 -28.46 -33.99 -14.37
N LEU A 37 -27.60 -34.07 -15.39
CA LEU A 37 -26.56 -33.06 -15.66
C LEU A 37 -27.17 -31.72 -16.08
N VAL A 38 -28.18 -31.76 -16.97
CA VAL A 38 -28.92 -30.55 -17.40
C VAL A 38 -29.70 -29.97 -16.26
N ALA A 39 -30.35 -30.78 -15.43
CA ALA A 39 -31.04 -30.35 -14.23
C ALA A 39 -30.07 -29.79 -13.20
N GLY A 40 -28.89 -30.40 -13.01
CA GLY A 40 -27.82 -29.89 -12.14
C GLY A 40 -27.26 -28.56 -12.60
N VAL A 41 -26.99 -28.43 -13.92
CA VAL A 41 -26.54 -27.15 -14.51
C VAL A 41 -27.63 -26.08 -14.42
N GLY A 42 -28.89 -26.44 -14.71
CA GLY A 42 -30.03 -25.53 -14.58
C GLY A 42 -30.29 -25.07 -13.15
N PHE A 43 -30.19 -25.99 -12.19
CA PHE A 43 -30.30 -25.65 -10.76
C PHE A 43 -29.10 -24.80 -10.30
N GLY A 44 -27.88 -25.14 -10.71
CA GLY A 44 -26.68 -24.36 -10.40
C GLY A 44 -26.76 -22.93 -10.95
N ALA A 45 -27.20 -22.77 -12.20
CA ALA A 45 -27.41 -21.45 -12.79
C ALA A 45 -28.53 -20.65 -12.08
N TYR A 46 -29.66 -21.27 -11.76
CA TYR A 46 -30.72 -20.64 -11.01
C TYR A 46 -30.26 -20.22 -9.61
N TRP A 47 -29.55 -21.10 -8.89
CA TRP A 47 -29.01 -20.82 -7.57
C TRP A 47 -28.00 -19.65 -7.62
N SER A 48 -27.08 -19.65 -8.60
CA SER A 48 -26.10 -18.60 -8.76
C SER A 48 -26.76 -17.23 -9.03
N VAL A 49 -27.73 -17.16 -9.97
CA VAL A 49 -28.46 -15.92 -10.26
C VAL A 49 -29.29 -15.46 -9.07
N SER A 50 -29.92 -16.38 -8.34
CA SER A 50 -30.69 -16.09 -7.13
C SER A 50 -29.81 -15.51 -6.02
N THR A 51 -28.64 -16.11 -5.79
CA THR A 51 -27.66 -15.64 -4.78
C THR A 51 -27.14 -14.24 -5.12
N VAL A 52 -26.75 -14.00 -6.40
CA VAL A 52 -26.29 -12.67 -6.83
C VAL A 52 -27.39 -11.63 -6.63
N ARG A 53 -28.64 -11.93 -6.99
CA ARG A 53 -29.75 -10.99 -6.83
C ARG A 53 -30.12 -10.73 -5.37
N ALA A 54 -30.01 -11.75 -4.51
CA ALA A 54 -30.31 -11.60 -3.09
C ALA A 54 -29.32 -10.68 -2.36
N SER A 55 -28.05 -10.62 -2.84
CA SER A 55 -27.00 -9.80 -2.25
C SER A 55 -27.06 -8.31 -2.65
N TYR A 56 -27.89 -7.93 -3.64
CA TYR A 56 -27.97 -6.52 -4.07
C TYR A 56 -28.70 -5.68 -3.06
N PRO A 57 -28.15 -4.50 -2.68
CA PRO A 57 -28.84 -3.59 -1.79
C PRO A 57 -30.04 -2.91 -2.45
N GLN A 58 -30.99 -2.50 -1.63
CA GLN A 58 -32.06 -1.60 -2.06
C GLN A 58 -31.52 -0.16 -2.07
N THR A 59 -31.56 0.50 -3.24
CA THR A 59 -31.05 1.88 -3.44
C THR A 59 -32.16 2.91 -3.64
N THR A 60 -33.42 2.46 -3.77
CA THR A 60 -34.59 3.32 -4.01
C THR A 60 -35.73 2.99 -3.07
N GLY A 61 -36.67 3.96 -2.93
CA GLY A 61 -37.89 3.80 -2.11
C GLY A 61 -37.67 4.11 -0.63
N THR A 62 -38.25 3.31 0.26
CA THR A 62 -38.20 3.57 1.70
C THR A 62 -37.78 2.31 2.48
N ILE A 63 -36.94 2.49 3.49
CA ILE A 63 -36.55 1.47 4.47
C ILE A 63 -36.80 2.04 5.86
N THR A 64 -37.43 1.24 6.76
CA THR A 64 -37.49 1.57 8.19
C THR A 64 -36.13 1.20 8.82
N LEU A 65 -35.50 2.18 9.48
CA LEU A 65 -34.21 2.04 10.16
C LEU A 65 -34.38 2.46 11.62
N ASP A 66 -34.55 1.49 12.50
CA ASP A 66 -34.76 1.72 13.92
C ASP A 66 -33.72 2.64 14.53
N GLY A 67 -34.14 3.59 15.35
CA GLY A 67 -33.25 4.47 16.12
C GLY A 67 -32.85 5.77 15.40
N LEU A 68 -33.39 6.06 14.23
CA LEU A 68 -33.34 7.40 13.66
C LEU A 68 -34.25 8.36 14.44
N SER A 69 -33.85 9.62 14.51
CA SER A 69 -34.65 10.70 15.08
C SER A 69 -35.48 11.42 14.03
N GLY A 70 -35.13 11.31 12.76
CA GLY A 70 -35.84 11.90 11.62
C GLY A 70 -35.53 11.16 10.32
N ASP A 71 -36.22 11.53 9.24
CA ASP A 71 -36.04 10.95 7.92
C ASP A 71 -34.64 11.31 7.39
N VAL A 72 -33.90 10.32 6.86
CA VAL A 72 -32.61 10.50 6.20
C VAL A 72 -32.77 10.16 4.73
N GLU A 73 -32.27 11.01 3.85
CA GLU A 73 -32.23 10.78 2.41
C GLU A 73 -30.83 10.35 1.97
N VAL A 74 -30.75 9.30 1.17
CA VAL A 74 -29.54 8.82 0.49
C VAL A 74 -29.77 8.98 -1.00
N LYS A 75 -29.10 9.95 -1.60
CA LYS A 75 -29.16 10.27 -3.05
C LYS A 75 -27.93 9.70 -3.71
N ARG A 76 -28.10 8.91 -4.78
CA ARG A 76 -26.98 8.32 -5.52
C ARG A 76 -26.97 8.83 -6.94
N ASP A 77 -25.78 9.14 -7.44
CA ASP A 77 -25.54 9.51 -8.84
C ASP A 77 -25.49 8.28 -9.76
N SER A 78 -25.18 8.52 -11.05
CA SER A 78 -25.08 7.47 -12.07
C SER A 78 -23.90 6.48 -11.86
N TYR A 79 -22.99 6.75 -10.94
CA TYR A 79 -21.90 5.87 -10.51
C TYR A 79 -22.16 5.20 -9.15
N GLY A 80 -23.39 5.37 -8.63
CA GLY A 80 -23.80 4.83 -7.35
C GLY A 80 -23.18 5.53 -6.13
N ILE A 81 -22.54 6.70 -6.32
CA ILE A 81 -21.89 7.46 -5.24
C ILE A 81 -22.98 8.11 -4.37
N PRO A 82 -23.01 7.81 -3.04
CA PRO A 82 -24.06 8.32 -2.17
C PRO A 82 -23.77 9.69 -1.58
N GLN A 83 -24.81 10.50 -1.47
CA GLN A 83 -24.89 11.76 -0.72
C GLN A 83 -25.96 11.59 0.35
N ILE A 84 -25.60 11.72 1.62
CA ILE A 84 -26.49 11.46 2.76
C ILE A 84 -26.92 12.79 3.39
N TYR A 85 -28.24 13.00 3.55
CA TYR A 85 -28.84 14.19 4.15
C TYR A 85 -29.57 13.83 5.43
N ALA A 86 -29.16 14.43 6.56
CA ALA A 86 -29.77 14.21 7.87
C ALA A 86 -29.93 15.53 8.66
N ASP A 87 -30.63 15.45 9.81
CA ASP A 87 -30.87 16.61 10.69
C ASP A 87 -30.14 16.48 12.03
N SER A 88 -29.38 15.38 12.24
CA SER A 88 -28.52 15.18 13.40
C SER A 88 -27.25 14.41 13.04
N ASP A 89 -26.16 14.63 13.79
CA ASP A 89 -24.90 13.88 13.64
C ASP A 89 -25.13 12.36 13.86
N ALA A 90 -25.98 12.01 14.82
CA ALA A 90 -26.31 10.61 15.11
C ALA A 90 -26.98 9.91 13.92
N ASP A 91 -27.96 10.55 13.28
CA ASP A 91 -28.65 9.98 12.12
C ASP A 91 -27.72 9.94 10.90
N LEU A 92 -26.88 10.97 10.74
CA LEU A 92 -25.92 11.06 9.64
C LEU A 92 -24.92 9.90 9.68
N PHE A 93 -24.28 9.64 10.83
CA PHE A 93 -23.31 8.55 10.96
C PHE A 93 -23.98 7.17 11.01
N ARG A 94 -25.21 7.06 11.54
CA ARG A 94 -26.00 5.83 11.44
C ARG A 94 -26.29 5.48 9.98
N ALA A 95 -26.71 6.45 9.18
CA ALA A 95 -26.93 6.24 7.76
C ALA A 95 -25.62 5.95 7.00
N GLN A 96 -24.48 6.58 7.37
CA GLN A 96 -23.17 6.25 6.80
C GLN A 96 -22.83 4.78 7.01
N GLY A 97 -22.98 4.28 8.23
CA GLY A 97 -22.73 2.87 8.56
C GLY A 97 -23.62 1.91 7.78
N PHE A 98 -24.92 2.24 7.68
CA PHE A 98 -25.89 1.45 6.91
C PHE A 98 -25.53 1.39 5.43
N VAL A 99 -25.23 2.53 4.80
CA VAL A 99 -24.92 2.64 3.38
C VAL A 99 -23.59 1.94 3.03
N GLN A 100 -22.56 2.11 3.84
CA GLN A 100 -21.29 1.41 3.61
C GLN A 100 -21.44 -0.10 3.78
N ALA A 101 -22.27 -0.56 4.73
CA ALA A 101 -22.57 -1.98 4.87
C ALA A 101 -23.38 -2.53 3.69
N GLN A 102 -24.30 -1.74 3.11
CA GLN A 102 -25.01 -2.14 1.89
C GLN A 102 -24.05 -2.46 0.73
N ASP A 103 -23.02 -1.64 0.55
CA ASP A 103 -22.15 -1.70 -0.63
C ASP A 103 -20.89 -2.54 -0.41
N ARG A 104 -20.39 -2.64 0.84
CA ARG A 104 -19.01 -3.05 1.12
C ARG A 104 -18.85 -3.99 2.33
N PHE A 105 -19.93 -4.61 2.85
CA PHE A 105 -19.82 -5.31 4.15
C PHE A 105 -18.85 -6.50 4.14
N TRP A 106 -18.73 -7.26 3.04
CA TRP A 106 -17.76 -8.36 2.98
C TRP A 106 -16.33 -7.86 3.27
N GLU A 107 -15.91 -6.79 2.62
CA GLU A 107 -14.58 -6.23 2.83
C GLU A 107 -14.43 -5.66 4.25
N MET A 108 -15.47 -5.02 4.80
CA MET A 108 -15.50 -4.54 6.18
C MET A 108 -15.29 -5.70 7.16
N ASP A 109 -15.98 -6.81 6.96
CA ASP A 109 -15.92 -7.99 7.81
C ASP A 109 -14.55 -8.68 7.76
N VAL A 110 -13.98 -8.85 6.58
CA VAL A 110 -12.60 -9.38 6.42
C VAL A 110 -11.59 -8.49 7.14
N ARG A 111 -11.70 -7.17 6.97
CA ARG A 111 -10.79 -6.18 7.58
C ARG A 111 -10.88 -6.19 9.10
N ARG A 112 -12.08 -6.25 9.70
CA ARG A 112 -12.18 -6.35 11.16
C ARG A 112 -11.62 -7.67 11.71
N HIS A 113 -11.69 -8.76 10.93
CA HIS A 113 -11.05 -10.03 11.30
C HIS A 113 -9.53 -9.91 11.24
N LEU A 114 -9.01 -9.27 10.18
CA LEU A 114 -7.59 -8.97 10.05
C LEU A 114 -7.09 -8.14 11.25
N THR A 115 -7.71 -6.98 11.50
CA THR A 115 -7.29 -6.07 12.59
C THR A 115 -7.40 -6.69 13.98
N ALA A 116 -8.22 -7.72 14.15
CA ALA A 116 -8.40 -8.45 15.41
C ALA A 116 -7.56 -9.74 15.49
N GLY A 117 -6.80 -10.13 14.44
CA GLY A 117 -6.12 -11.42 14.37
C GLY A 117 -7.09 -12.59 14.48
N ARG A 118 -8.13 -12.60 13.63
CA ARG A 118 -9.25 -13.56 13.64
C ARG A 118 -9.55 -14.12 12.24
N LEU A 119 -8.65 -13.97 11.28
CA LEU A 119 -8.85 -14.51 9.93
C LEU A 119 -9.08 -16.03 9.91
N SER A 120 -8.47 -16.75 10.83
CA SER A 120 -8.66 -18.20 10.97
C SER A 120 -10.11 -18.62 11.29
N GLU A 121 -10.92 -17.73 11.86
CA GLU A 121 -12.35 -17.97 12.08
C GLU A 121 -13.13 -18.04 10.75
N MET A 122 -12.66 -17.33 9.72
CA MET A 122 -13.23 -17.32 8.38
C MET A 122 -12.57 -18.35 7.45
N PHE A 123 -11.24 -18.38 7.41
CA PHE A 123 -10.46 -19.06 6.38
C PHE A 123 -9.69 -20.29 6.86
N GLY A 124 -9.83 -20.65 8.15
CA GLY A 124 -9.26 -21.90 8.71
C GLY A 124 -7.77 -21.82 9.03
N SER A 125 -7.14 -22.98 9.14
CA SER A 125 -5.79 -23.14 9.69
C SER A 125 -4.66 -22.44 8.91
N GLY A 126 -4.88 -22.10 7.65
CA GLY A 126 -3.89 -21.36 6.82
C GLY A 126 -3.58 -19.95 7.35
N GLN A 127 -4.50 -19.34 8.11
CA GLN A 127 -4.34 -17.99 8.65
C GLN A 127 -3.82 -17.94 10.11
N VAL A 128 -3.53 -19.07 10.72
CA VAL A 128 -3.10 -19.11 12.14
C VAL A 128 -1.79 -18.37 12.38
N GLU A 129 -0.83 -18.43 11.47
CA GLU A 129 0.45 -17.72 11.59
C GLU A 129 0.22 -16.20 11.51
N THR A 130 -0.59 -15.74 10.55
CA THR A 130 -1.00 -14.35 10.41
C THR A 130 -1.72 -13.83 11.66
N ASP A 131 -2.74 -14.57 12.13
CA ASP A 131 -3.48 -14.22 13.35
C ASP A 131 -2.56 -14.19 14.59
N SER A 132 -1.62 -15.13 14.69
CA SER A 132 -0.66 -15.17 15.80
C SER A 132 0.22 -13.94 15.85
N PHE A 133 0.66 -13.45 14.68
CA PHE A 133 1.45 -12.22 14.58
C PHE A 133 0.63 -10.99 14.93
N LEU A 134 -0.58 -10.86 14.36
CA LEU A 134 -1.49 -9.72 14.63
C LEU A 134 -1.91 -9.67 16.11
N ARG A 135 -2.15 -10.85 16.75
CA ARG A 135 -2.39 -10.94 18.19
C ARG A 135 -1.17 -10.53 18.99
N THR A 136 0.03 -10.82 18.50
CA THR A 136 1.27 -10.38 19.14
C THR A 136 1.39 -8.86 19.12
N LEU A 137 1.09 -8.21 18.01
CA LEU A 137 1.01 -6.75 17.91
C LEU A 137 -0.11 -6.16 18.78
N GLY A 138 -1.25 -6.84 18.89
CA GLY A 138 -2.33 -6.47 19.79
C GLY A 138 -3.13 -5.23 19.37
N TRP A 139 -3.29 -4.97 18.07
CA TRP A 139 -4.00 -3.78 17.55
C TRP A 139 -5.39 -3.58 18.15
N ARG A 140 -6.18 -4.65 18.19
CA ARG A 140 -7.53 -4.58 18.77
C ARG A 140 -7.52 -4.20 20.25
N LYS A 141 -6.54 -4.69 21.02
CA LYS A 141 -6.37 -4.32 22.43
C LYS A 141 -6.12 -2.81 22.57
N VAL A 142 -5.19 -2.29 21.77
CA VAL A 142 -4.88 -0.85 21.77
C VAL A 142 -6.10 -0.03 21.35
N ALA A 143 -6.83 -0.43 20.30
CA ALA A 143 -8.05 0.22 19.85
C ALA A 143 -9.15 0.20 20.91
N GLN A 144 -9.27 -0.88 21.67
CA GLN A 144 -10.21 -0.96 22.82
C GLN A 144 -9.81 0.05 23.92
N GLU A 145 -8.53 0.17 24.23
CA GLU A 145 -8.04 1.13 25.22
C GLU A 145 -8.24 2.58 24.75
N GLU A 146 -8.07 2.87 23.46
CA GLU A 146 -8.39 4.18 22.88
C GLU A 146 -9.87 4.51 23.08
N TYR A 147 -10.76 3.63 22.66
CA TYR A 147 -12.20 3.83 22.81
C TYR A 147 -12.62 4.02 24.27
N ASP A 148 -12.12 3.17 25.17
CA ASP A 148 -12.55 3.20 26.58
C ASP A 148 -12.03 4.40 27.36
N LYS A 149 -10.76 4.83 27.10
CA LYS A 149 -10.04 5.71 28.01
C LYS A 149 -9.56 7.03 27.40
N VAL A 150 -9.47 7.14 26.07
CA VAL A 150 -8.73 8.23 25.40
C VAL A 150 -9.62 9.10 24.52
N LEU A 151 -10.50 8.50 23.71
CA LEU A 151 -11.33 9.22 22.77
C LEU A 151 -12.38 10.09 23.46
N ASP A 152 -12.67 11.24 22.86
CA ASP A 152 -13.67 12.18 23.31
C ASP A 152 -15.10 11.59 23.21
N GLU A 153 -16.01 12.00 24.11
CA GLU A 153 -17.36 11.46 24.18
C GLU A 153 -18.17 11.67 22.89
N ASP A 154 -17.96 12.75 22.15
CA ASP A 154 -18.64 13.01 20.89
C ASP A 154 -18.14 12.06 19.79
N THR A 155 -16.83 11.78 19.74
CA THR A 155 -16.25 10.75 18.87
C THR A 155 -16.84 9.37 19.17
N LYS A 156 -16.96 8.99 20.44
CA LYS A 156 -17.57 7.73 20.86
C LYS A 156 -19.03 7.61 20.42
N LYS A 157 -19.82 8.68 20.52
CA LYS A 157 -21.20 8.72 20.04
C LYS A 157 -21.30 8.53 18.55
N ASN A 158 -20.45 9.20 17.77
CA ASN A 158 -20.42 9.07 16.32
C ASN A 158 -20.02 7.66 15.88
N LEU A 159 -19.01 7.06 16.52
CA LEU A 159 -18.60 5.68 16.30
C LEU A 159 -19.71 4.68 16.65
N GLN A 160 -20.45 4.90 17.75
CA GLN A 160 -21.58 4.06 18.13
C GLN A 160 -22.74 4.18 17.13
N SER A 161 -23.08 5.41 16.73
CA SER A 161 -24.13 5.62 15.71
C SER A 161 -23.79 4.93 14.40
N TYR A 162 -22.52 5.00 13.97
CA TYR A 162 -22.05 4.27 12.80
C TYR A 162 -22.20 2.75 12.96
N ALA A 163 -21.75 2.20 14.09
CA ALA A 163 -21.87 0.77 14.39
C ALA A 163 -23.34 0.30 14.40
N ASP A 164 -24.22 1.09 15.00
CA ASP A 164 -25.66 0.82 15.00
C ASP A 164 -26.25 0.79 13.57
N GLY A 165 -25.77 1.65 12.68
CA GLY A 165 -26.15 1.66 11.27
C GLY A 165 -25.72 0.40 10.52
N VAL A 166 -24.48 -0.03 10.71
CA VAL A 166 -23.96 -1.29 10.15
C VAL A 166 -24.83 -2.46 10.64
N ASN A 167 -25.09 -2.52 11.95
CA ASN A 167 -25.84 -3.60 12.56
C ASN A 167 -27.31 -3.61 12.12
N ALA A 168 -27.90 -2.44 11.89
CA ALA A 168 -29.25 -2.35 11.34
C ALA A 168 -29.34 -2.92 9.92
N TYR A 169 -28.29 -2.76 9.09
CA TYR A 169 -28.23 -3.43 7.78
C TYR A 169 -28.13 -4.95 7.92
N LEU A 170 -27.39 -5.46 8.89
CA LEU A 170 -27.18 -6.90 9.10
C LEU A 170 -28.40 -7.60 9.71
N LYS A 171 -29.28 -6.85 10.37
CA LYS A 171 -30.42 -7.40 11.10
C LYS A 171 -31.32 -8.24 10.20
N GLY A 172 -31.47 -9.53 10.53
CA GLY A 172 -32.33 -10.45 9.81
C GLY A 172 -31.83 -10.95 8.47
N LYS A 173 -30.56 -10.67 8.12
CA LYS A 173 -29.91 -11.15 6.89
C LYS A 173 -29.05 -12.38 7.15
N ASP A 174 -29.13 -13.35 6.23
CA ASP A 174 -28.12 -14.41 6.13
C ASP A 174 -26.93 -13.93 5.29
N GLY A 175 -25.75 -14.60 5.42
CA GLY A 175 -24.54 -14.18 4.72
C GLY A 175 -24.74 -14.01 3.21
N ARG A 176 -25.46 -14.92 2.53
CA ARG A 176 -25.76 -14.84 1.08
C ARG A 176 -26.66 -13.64 0.69
N ASP A 177 -27.41 -13.09 1.63
CA ASP A 177 -28.22 -11.87 1.41
C ASP A 177 -27.38 -10.60 1.56
N ILE A 178 -26.11 -10.76 1.95
CA ILE A 178 -25.14 -9.69 2.14
C ILE A 178 -24.16 -9.64 0.97
N SER A 179 -23.51 -10.78 0.65
CA SER A 179 -22.60 -10.87 -0.51
C SER A 179 -22.43 -12.30 -1.01
N VAL A 180 -22.00 -12.43 -2.27
CA VAL A 180 -21.74 -13.75 -2.91
C VAL A 180 -20.55 -14.47 -2.27
N GLU A 181 -19.61 -13.74 -1.68
CA GLU A 181 -18.44 -14.29 -1.02
C GLU A 181 -18.83 -15.12 0.21
N TYR A 182 -19.84 -14.71 0.96
CA TYR A 182 -20.37 -15.53 2.06
C TYR A 182 -21.02 -16.82 1.57
N ALA A 183 -21.68 -16.78 0.40
CA ALA A 183 -22.22 -18.01 -0.20
C ALA A 183 -21.11 -18.97 -0.61
N ALA A 184 -19.98 -18.45 -1.11
CA ALA A 184 -18.80 -19.26 -1.43
C ALA A 184 -18.12 -19.79 -0.16
N LEU A 185 -17.95 -18.95 0.86
CA LEU A 185 -17.40 -19.33 2.16
C LEU A 185 -18.24 -20.42 2.83
N GLY A 186 -19.56 -20.32 2.74
CA GLY A 186 -20.51 -21.30 3.27
C GLY A 186 -20.40 -22.71 2.72
N LEU A 187 -19.64 -22.91 1.63
CA LEU A 187 -19.32 -24.26 1.11
C LEU A 187 -18.26 -24.97 1.99
N THR A 188 -17.48 -24.24 2.75
CA THR A 188 -16.35 -24.77 3.53
C THR A 188 -16.43 -24.43 5.01
N ASN A 189 -17.18 -23.40 5.39
CA ASN A 189 -17.28 -22.90 6.76
C ASN A 189 -18.70 -22.34 7.03
N ASP A 190 -19.31 -22.76 8.14
CA ASP A 190 -20.61 -22.21 8.61
C ASP A 190 -20.40 -20.88 9.39
N TYR A 191 -19.67 -19.96 8.77
CA TYR A 191 -19.40 -18.64 9.34
C TYR A 191 -20.63 -17.72 9.20
N LYS A 192 -20.95 -16.97 10.26
CA LYS A 192 -21.97 -15.93 10.26
C LYS A 192 -21.37 -14.61 10.76
N PRO A 193 -21.60 -13.50 10.04
CA PRO A 193 -21.15 -12.20 10.49
C PRO A 193 -21.72 -11.86 11.87
N GLY A 194 -20.84 -11.45 12.80
CA GLY A 194 -21.24 -10.90 14.09
C GLY A 194 -21.57 -9.41 14.02
N GLU A 195 -22.01 -8.83 15.15
CA GLU A 195 -22.26 -7.40 15.27
C GLU A 195 -20.97 -6.59 15.06
N TRP A 196 -21.11 -5.43 14.44
CA TRP A 196 -20.06 -4.40 14.33
C TRP A 196 -20.01 -3.60 15.62
N THR A 197 -18.79 -3.30 16.07
CA THR A 197 -18.56 -2.49 17.28
C THR A 197 -17.75 -1.24 16.95
N PRO A 198 -17.83 -0.17 17.74
CA PRO A 198 -16.99 1.01 17.59
C PRO A 198 -15.48 0.70 17.50
N VAL A 199 -15.04 -0.31 18.25
CA VAL A 199 -13.62 -0.74 18.28
C VAL A 199 -13.18 -1.33 16.94
N ASP A 200 -14.09 -1.91 16.15
CA ASP A 200 -13.76 -2.41 14.81
C ASP A 200 -13.34 -1.26 13.88
N SER A 201 -14.01 -0.10 13.99
CA SER A 201 -13.66 1.11 13.25
C SER A 201 -12.35 1.75 13.75
N VAL A 202 -12.12 1.80 15.05
CA VAL A 202 -10.87 2.33 15.63
C VAL A 202 -9.68 1.44 15.28
N ALA A 203 -9.84 0.11 15.31
CA ALA A 203 -8.78 -0.85 14.96
C ALA A 203 -8.33 -0.71 13.51
N TRP A 204 -9.19 -0.22 12.62
CA TRP A 204 -8.85 0.05 11.23
C TRP A 204 -7.71 1.07 11.08
N LEU A 205 -7.67 2.11 11.91
CA LEU A 205 -6.56 3.07 11.93
C LEU A 205 -5.20 2.43 12.27
N LYS A 206 -5.19 1.38 13.11
CA LYS A 206 -3.96 0.65 13.44
C LYS A 206 -3.42 -0.12 12.23
N ALA A 207 -4.31 -0.73 11.46
CA ALA A 207 -3.92 -1.39 10.22
C ALA A 207 -3.39 -0.38 9.19
N MET A 208 -4.03 0.77 9.03
CA MET A 208 -3.54 1.86 8.18
C MET A 208 -2.17 2.36 8.63
N ALA A 209 -1.98 2.53 9.96
CA ALA A 209 -0.70 2.94 10.51
C ALA A 209 0.39 1.87 10.29
N TRP A 210 0.04 0.59 10.27
CA TRP A 210 0.97 -0.48 9.97
C TRP A 210 1.51 -0.40 8.55
N ASP A 211 0.65 -0.25 7.57
CA ASP A 211 1.06 -0.18 6.17
C ASP A 211 1.80 1.12 5.83
N LEU A 212 1.49 2.21 6.55
CA LEU A 212 2.09 3.54 6.35
C LEU A 212 3.25 3.85 7.32
N ARG A 213 3.73 2.84 8.09
CA ARG A 213 4.90 3.01 8.93
C ARG A 213 6.14 3.27 8.08
N GLY A 214 7.07 4.08 8.60
CA GLY A 214 8.36 4.29 7.95
C GLY A 214 9.34 3.14 8.21
N ASN A 215 10.46 3.23 7.61
CA ASN A 215 11.79 2.60 7.74
C ASN A 215 11.95 1.13 8.23
N MET A 216 11.03 0.49 8.92
CA MET A 216 11.25 -0.85 9.48
C MET A 216 11.75 -1.88 8.44
N GLN A 217 11.25 -1.82 7.21
CA GLN A 217 11.72 -2.71 6.14
C GLN A 217 13.15 -2.35 5.70
N ASP A 218 13.46 -1.05 5.61
CA ASP A 218 14.82 -0.59 5.29
C ASP A 218 15.81 -0.92 6.41
N GLU A 219 15.40 -0.87 7.67
CA GLU A 219 16.18 -1.32 8.83
C GLU A 219 16.54 -2.81 8.72
N ILE A 220 15.56 -3.66 8.35
CA ILE A 220 15.77 -5.08 8.09
C ILE A 220 16.72 -5.27 6.90
N ASP A 221 16.47 -4.60 5.79
CA ASP A 221 17.22 -4.75 4.55
C ASP A 221 18.69 -4.31 4.72
N ARG A 222 18.94 -3.16 5.38
CA ARG A 222 20.32 -2.74 5.72
C ARG A 222 21.04 -3.78 6.57
N SER A 223 20.34 -4.36 7.54
CA SER A 223 20.91 -5.40 8.38
C SER A 223 21.29 -6.67 7.58
N LEU A 224 20.42 -7.08 6.66
CA LEU A 224 20.67 -8.23 5.78
C LEU A 224 21.84 -7.97 4.82
N LEU A 225 22.02 -6.73 4.34
CA LEU A 225 23.14 -6.33 3.49
C LEU A 225 24.50 -6.53 4.15
N THR A 226 24.59 -6.41 5.49
CA THR A 226 25.87 -6.59 6.23
C THR A 226 26.51 -7.96 6.04
N SER A 227 25.75 -8.97 5.60
CA SER A 227 26.27 -10.30 5.29
C SER A 227 27.23 -10.33 4.09
N ARG A 228 27.14 -9.35 3.20
CA ARG A 228 27.93 -9.28 1.96
C ARG A 228 28.68 -7.97 1.78
N LEU A 229 28.05 -6.87 2.14
CA LEU A 229 28.55 -5.52 1.92
C LEU A 229 29.19 -4.95 3.18
N ASP A 230 30.12 -4.03 3.01
CA ASP A 230 30.64 -3.23 4.12
C ASP A 230 29.79 -1.95 4.32
N GLY A 231 30.09 -1.20 5.38
CA GLY A 231 29.32 0.00 5.73
C GLY A 231 29.37 1.10 4.67
N GLY A 232 30.48 1.22 3.91
CA GLY A 232 30.59 2.16 2.80
C GLY A 232 29.66 1.78 1.65
N GLN A 233 29.71 0.51 1.25
CA GLN A 233 28.83 -0.04 0.20
C GLN A 233 27.34 0.05 0.57
N ILE A 234 27.01 -0.19 1.85
CA ILE A 234 25.61 -0.02 2.31
C ILE A 234 25.20 1.44 2.23
N LYS A 235 26.08 2.37 2.60
CA LYS A 235 25.83 3.81 2.46
C LYS A 235 25.62 4.23 1.00
N ASP A 236 26.35 3.66 0.05
CA ASP A 236 26.14 3.91 -1.38
C ASP A 236 24.72 3.49 -1.84
N LEU A 237 24.17 2.42 -1.27
CA LEU A 237 22.81 1.95 -1.59
C LEU A 237 21.68 2.71 -0.86
N TYR A 238 22.05 3.47 0.19
CA TYR A 238 21.15 4.34 0.96
C TYR A 238 21.78 5.74 1.07
N PRO A 239 21.88 6.47 -0.06
CA PRO A 239 22.49 7.80 -0.08
C PRO A 239 21.65 8.80 0.73
N ASP A 240 22.28 9.88 1.16
CA ASP A 240 21.59 10.97 1.81
C ASP A 240 20.60 11.64 0.83
N TYR A 241 19.52 12.24 1.37
CA TYR A 241 18.55 12.96 0.53
C TYR A 241 19.22 14.11 -0.26
N PRO A 242 18.96 14.25 -1.57
CA PRO A 242 19.70 15.19 -2.42
C PRO A 242 19.12 16.63 -2.32
N TYR A 243 19.24 17.30 -1.19
CA TYR A 243 18.70 18.66 -0.94
C TYR A 243 19.19 19.71 -1.95
N GLY A 244 20.31 19.47 -2.62
CA GLY A 244 20.85 20.35 -3.66
C GLY A 244 20.06 20.36 -4.96
N THR A 245 19.37 19.26 -5.28
CA THR A 245 18.61 19.07 -6.52
C THR A 245 17.11 18.91 -6.27
N HIS A 246 16.72 18.28 -5.19
CA HIS A 246 15.31 18.03 -4.84
C HIS A 246 14.92 18.80 -3.59
N LYS A 247 13.88 19.61 -3.72
CA LYS A 247 13.44 20.52 -2.65
C LYS A 247 12.66 19.78 -1.57
N PRO A 248 12.89 20.09 -0.28
CA PRO A 248 12.00 19.66 0.79
C PRO A 248 10.63 20.36 0.69
N ILE A 249 9.65 19.88 1.46
CA ILE A 249 8.32 20.47 1.51
C ILE A 249 8.38 21.90 2.05
N VAL A 250 9.07 22.09 3.17
CA VAL A 250 9.24 23.37 3.86
C VAL A 250 10.67 23.85 3.65
N ASP A 251 10.82 25.05 3.11
CA ASP A 251 12.13 25.64 2.75
C ASP A 251 12.56 26.79 3.69
N ARG A 252 11.74 27.11 4.69
CA ARG A 252 11.97 28.21 5.65
C ARG A 252 11.52 27.86 7.06
N GLY A 253 11.97 28.65 8.04
CA GLY A 253 11.61 28.49 9.44
C GLY A 253 12.59 27.62 10.22
N GLY A 254 12.39 27.56 11.52
CA GLY A 254 13.20 26.83 12.48
C GLY A 254 12.59 26.87 13.87
N ILE A 255 13.25 26.27 14.85
CA ILE A 255 12.81 26.36 16.25
C ILE A 255 13.22 27.74 16.82
N SER A 256 12.23 28.53 17.23
CA SER A 256 12.46 29.83 17.85
C SER A 256 13.15 29.66 19.20
N PRO A 257 14.30 30.28 19.45
CA PRO A 257 15.00 30.19 20.73
C PRO A 257 14.24 30.89 21.88
N VAL A 258 13.23 31.70 21.53
CA VAL A 258 12.42 32.45 22.52
C VAL A 258 11.21 31.63 22.96
N THR A 259 10.54 30.95 22.04
CA THR A 259 9.28 30.23 22.33
C THR A 259 9.47 28.71 22.40
N GLY A 260 10.58 28.17 21.91
CA GLY A 260 10.80 26.74 21.78
C GLY A 260 9.89 26.06 20.71
N LYS A 261 9.21 26.87 19.86
CA LYS A 261 8.25 26.37 18.88
C LYS A 261 8.79 26.58 17.47
N TYR A 262 8.30 25.80 16.51
CA TYR A 262 8.55 26.04 15.11
C TYR A 262 7.93 27.38 14.69
N ASP A 263 8.74 28.22 14.06
CA ASP A 263 8.36 29.57 13.62
C ASP A 263 8.88 29.78 12.19
N LEU A 264 7.99 30.19 11.28
CA LEU A 264 8.30 30.42 9.87
C LEU A 264 9.31 31.51 9.62
N ASP A 265 9.45 32.45 10.56
CA ASP A 265 10.39 33.60 10.49
C ASP A 265 11.67 33.37 11.32
N ALA A 266 11.76 32.26 12.07
CA ALA A 266 12.96 31.91 12.82
C ALA A 266 14.09 31.47 11.88
N ALA A 267 15.33 31.83 12.24
CA ALA A 267 16.49 31.31 11.52
C ALA A 267 16.64 29.79 11.75
N PRO A 268 17.00 29.01 10.71
CA PRO A 268 17.31 27.59 10.89
C PRO A 268 18.42 27.41 11.92
N SER A 269 18.27 26.43 12.81
CA SER A 269 19.29 26.04 13.79
C SER A 269 19.53 24.55 13.71
N SER A 270 20.78 24.15 13.50
CA SER A 270 21.22 22.75 13.47
C SER A 270 22.05 22.44 14.71
N ASP A 271 21.45 21.80 15.69
CA ASP A 271 22.15 21.08 16.74
C ASP A 271 21.70 19.62 16.78
N ILE A 272 21.65 18.98 15.59
CA ILE A 272 21.61 17.52 15.54
C ILE A 272 23.01 17.06 15.95
N GLY A 273 23.17 16.70 17.23
CA GLY A 273 24.34 15.95 17.65
C GLY A 273 24.44 14.74 16.72
N SER A 274 25.62 14.52 16.12
CA SER A 274 25.86 13.42 15.16
C SER A 274 25.51 12.10 15.85
N GLN A 275 24.28 11.64 15.64
CA GLN A 275 23.82 10.33 16.07
C GLN A 275 24.28 9.35 14.99
N THR A 276 25.46 8.77 15.17
CA THR A 276 25.96 7.76 14.26
C THR A 276 25.27 6.43 14.54
N ALA A 277 24.83 5.77 13.46
CA ALA A 277 24.34 4.40 13.53
C ALA A 277 25.40 3.50 14.18
N GLN A 278 25.09 2.91 15.30
CA GLN A 278 25.87 1.86 15.97
C GLN A 278 24.92 0.73 16.32
N GLY A 279 24.56 -0.09 15.33
CA GLY A 279 23.80 -1.31 15.55
C GLY A 279 24.71 -2.52 15.68
N ALA A 280 24.30 -3.52 16.48
CA ALA A 280 24.92 -4.82 16.49
C ALA A 280 24.34 -5.65 15.34
N THR A 281 25.05 -5.75 14.20
CA THR A 281 24.48 -6.32 12.98
C THR A 281 25.10 -7.65 12.55
N GLU A 282 26.24 -8.06 13.10
CA GLU A 282 26.86 -9.32 12.73
C GLU A 282 26.09 -10.51 13.29
N GLY A 283 25.69 -11.43 12.44
CA GLY A 283 25.12 -12.72 12.81
C GLY A 283 23.58 -12.78 12.95
N LEU A 284 22.84 -11.73 12.55
CA LEU A 284 21.38 -11.66 12.71
C LEU A 284 20.59 -12.01 11.44
N ASN A 285 21.26 -12.35 10.34
CA ASN A 285 20.61 -12.52 9.03
C ASN A 285 19.49 -13.56 9.03
N THR A 286 19.65 -14.67 9.75
CA THR A 286 18.61 -15.70 9.83
C THR A 286 17.35 -15.21 10.54
N GLN A 287 17.51 -14.42 11.61
CA GLN A 287 16.39 -13.88 12.39
C GLN A 287 15.66 -12.79 11.62
N LEU A 288 16.40 -11.90 11.00
CA LEU A 288 15.80 -10.78 10.26
C LEU A 288 15.17 -11.24 8.94
N SER A 289 15.77 -12.23 8.25
CA SER A 289 15.16 -12.87 7.09
C SER A 289 13.84 -13.56 7.46
N ALA A 290 13.83 -14.36 8.54
CA ALA A 290 12.62 -15.02 9.00
C ALA A 290 11.55 -14.02 9.51
N LEU A 291 11.96 -12.87 10.06
CA LEU A 291 11.03 -11.78 10.40
C LEU A 291 10.46 -11.16 9.12
N SER A 292 11.28 -10.87 8.13
CA SER A 292 10.82 -10.37 6.81
C SER A 292 9.82 -11.34 6.18
N ASP A 293 10.13 -12.63 6.11
CA ASP A 293 9.22 -13.68 5.59
C ASP A 293 7.90 -13.76 6.37
N THR A 294 7.92 -13.42 7.65
CA THR A 294 6.70 -13.40 8.47
C THR A 294 5.87 -12.14 8.22
N LEU A 295 6.53 -11.00 8.00
CA LEU A 295 5.89 -9.74 7.65
C LEU A 295 5.23 -9.81 6.28
N ASP A 296 5.85 -10.48 5.31
CA ASP A 296 5.31 -10.68 3.96
C ASP A 296 4.03 -11.54 3.94
N LYS A 297 3.79 -12.34 5.00
CA LYS A 297 2.54 -13.11 5.16
C LYS A 297 1.37 -12.30 5.72
N ILE A 298 1.62 -11.11 6.25
CA ILE A 298 0.53 -10.24 6.69
C ILE A 298 -0.10 -9.66 5.42
N PRO A 299 -1.42 -9.83 5.21
CA PRO A 299 -2.07 -9.22 4.08
C PRO A 299 -1.83 -7.71 4.10
N ALA A 300 -1.07 -7.22 3.15
CA ALA A 300 -0.88 -5.80 2.97
C ALA A 300 -2.21 -5.18 2.52
N LEU A 301 -2.73 -4.24 3.29
CA LEU A 301 -3.99 -3.57 2.99
C LEU A 301 -3.80 -2.45 1.98
N LEU A 302 -2.59 -1.90 1.89
CA LEU A 302 -2.28 -0.75 1.03
C LEU A 302 -1.23 -1.06 -0.03
N GLY A 303 -0.47 -2.14 0.10
CA GLY A 303 0.58 -2.49 -0.86
C GLY A 303 1.69 -3.34 -0.26
N PRO A 304 2.68 -3.76 -1.06
CA PRO A 304 3.83 -4.52 -0.58
C PRO A 304 4.56 -3.77 0.53
N ASN A 305 4.94 -4.49 1.59
CA ASN A 305 5.59 -3.91 2.76
C ASN A 305 6.84 -3.09 2.37
N GLY A 306 6.83 -1.80 2.70
CA GLY A 306 7.99 -0.91 2.63
C GLY A 306 8.28 -0.27 1.27
N ASN A 307 7.85 -0.85 0.14
CA ASN A 307 8.15 -0.34 -1.20
C ASN A 307 6.87 -0.05 -1.98
N GLY A 308 6.83 1.07 -2.70
CA GLY A 308 5.76 1.41 -3.61
C GLY A 308 4.54 2.09 -3.00
N ILE A 309 4.47 2.28 -1.67
CA ILE A 309 3.44 3.11 -1.05
C ILE A 309 3.87 4.57 -1.12
N GLY A 310 3.13 5.36 -1.88
CA GLY A 310 3.41 6.78 -2.04
C GLY A 310 2.15 7.59 -2.14
N SER A 311 2.30 8.86 -2.43
CA SER A 311 1.17 9.76 -2.68
C SER A 311 1.69 11.03 -3.34
N ASN A 312 0.84 11.71 -4.09
CA ASN A 312 1.06 13.11 -4.44
C ASN A 312 -0.03 13.98 -3.82
N SER A 313 0.33 15.17 -3.39
CA SER A 313 -0.61 16.25 -3.13
C SER A 313 0.06 17.58 -3.37
N TRP A 314 -0.65 18.51 -3.97
CA TRP A 314 -0.20 19.88 -4.11
C TRP A 314 -1.36 20.85 -4.07
N VAL A 315 -1.07 22.07 -3.65
CA VAL A 315 -2.03 23.16 -3.57
C VAL A 315 -1.44 24.42 -4.18
N VAL A 316 -2.25 25.12 -4.96
CA VAL A 316 -1.90 26.39 -5.60
C VAL A 316 -2.81 27.48 -5.07
N GLY A 317 -2.22 28.57 -4.56
CA GLY A 317 -2.97 29.71 -4.02
C GLY A 317 -3.71 30.50 -5.11
N GLY A 318 -4.85 31.07 -4.77
CA GLY A 318 -5.75 31.74 -5.71
C GLY A 318 -5.13 32.87 -6.56
N ALA A 319 -4.04 33.48 -6.08
CA ALA A 319 -3.28 34.45 -6.89
C ALA A 319 -2.71 33.85 -8.18
N HIS A 320 -2.49 32.55 -8.25
CA HIS A 320 -1.87 31.83 -9.37
C HIS A 320 -2.82 30.90 -10.13
N THR A 321 -4.12 30.94 -9.84
CA THR A 321 -5.14 30.09 -10.48
C THR A 321 -6.05 30.89 -11.41
N THR A 322 -6.66 30.21 -12.38
CA THR A 322 -7.65 30.80 -13.29
C THR A 322 -8.96 31.18 -12.58
N THR A 323 -9.30 30.47 -11.52
CA THR A 323 -10.51 30.67 -10.73
C THR A 323 -10.37 31.83 -9.73
N GLY A 324 -9.16 32.27 -9.43
CA GLY A 324 -8.88 33.23 -8.36
C GLY A 324 -9.05 32.64 -6.95
N LYS A 325 -9.33 31.33 -6.84
CA LYS A 325 -9.43 30.53 -5.62
C LYS A 325 -8.38 29.45 -5.60
N ALA A 326 -8.06 28.91 -4.42
CA ALA A 326 -7.08 27.84 -4.34
C ALA A 326 -7.55 26.57 -5.09
N LEU A 327 -6.59 25.86 -5.68
CA LEU A 327 -6.80 24.53 -6.27
C LEU A 327 -5.95 23.52 -5.51
N LEU A 328 -6.55 22.41 -5.09
CA LEU A 328 -5.87 21.32 -4.36
C LEU A 328 -6.03 20.00 -5.12
N ALA A 329 -4.92 19.31 -5.39
CA ALA A 329 -4.89 17.98 -5.95
C ALA A 329 -4.35 16.96 -4.94
N ASN A 330 -4.86 15.72 -5.00
CA ASN A 330 -4.33 14.60 -4.22
C ASN A 330 -4.58 13.28 -4.93
N ASP A 331 -3.60 12.39 -4.89
CA ASP A 331 -3.65 11.02 -5.42
C ASP A 331 -2.75 10.09 -4.59
N PRO A 332 -3.29 9.36 -3.62
CA PRO A 332 -2.57 8.32 -2.87
C PRO A 332 -2.25 7.11 -3.75
N HIS A 333 -0.99 6.65 -3.71
CA HIS A 333 -0.51 5.50 -4.48
C HIS A 333 -0.51 4.26 -3.60
N LEU A 334 -1.37 3.30 -3.92
CA LEU A 334 -1.62 2.12 -3.11
C LEU A 334 -1.75 0.89 -4.00
N ALA A 335 -1.75 -0.31 -3.39
CA ALA A 335 -2.00 -1.55 -4.12
C ALA A 335 -3.33 -1.51 -4.89
N PRO A 336 -3.37 -2.04 -6.11
CA PRO A 336 -4.58 -2.09 -6.92
C PRO A 336 -5.53 -3.17 -6.42
N MET A 337 -6.42 -2.81 -5.51
CA MET A 337 -7.39 -3.72 -4.88
C MET A 337 -8.75 -3.67 -5.57
N LEU A 338 -9.50 -4.76 -5.47
CA LEU A 338 -10.87 -4.85 -5.94
C LEU A 338 -11.77 -5.45 -4.84
N PRO A 339 -12.71 -4.67 -4.28
CA PRO A 339 -12.93 -3.25 -4.52
C PRO A 339 -11.77 -2.37 -4.01
N SER A 340 -11.68 -1.12 -4.52
CA SER A 340 -10.69 -0.14 -4.08
C SER A 340 -10.84 0.16 -2.58
N LEU A 341 -9.73 0.58 -1.96
CA LEU A 341 -9.72 1.02 -0.56
C LEU A 341 -10.72 2.13 -0.27
N TRP A 342 -10.81 3.09 -1.19
CA TRP A 342 -11.61 4.30 -1.02
C TRP A 342 -13.08 4.08 -1.35
N TYR A 343 -13.91 4.80 -0.59
CA TYR A 343 -15.35 4.89 -0.83
C TYR A 343 -15.76 6.37 -0.88
N GLN A 344 -16.24 6.83 -2.04
CA GLN A 344 -16.65 8.22 -2.27
C GLN A 344 -18.04 8.46 -1.65
N MET A 345 -18.22 9.58 -0.92
CA MET A 345 -19.53 9.97 -0.43
C MET A 345 -19.58 11.42 0.06
N GLY A 346 -20.81 11.93 0.24
CA GLY A 346 -21.11 13.17 0.95
C GLY A 346 -21.92 12.92 2.22
N LEU A 347 -21.66 13.73 3.22
CA LEU A 347 -22.30 13.73 4.54
C LEU A 347 -22.81 15.13 4.83
N HIS A 348 -24.12 15.34 4.71
CA HIS A 348 -24.76 16.65 4.74
C HIS A 348 -25.75 16.78 5.88
N CYS A 349 -25.48 17.67 6.82
CA CYS A 349 -26.51 18.22 7.67
C CYS A 349 -27.38 19.18 6.83
N ARG A 350 -28.71 18.95 6.73
CA ARG A 350 -29.59 19.85 6.00
C ARG A 350 -29.50 21.28 6.50
N GLN A 351 -29.24 21.45 7.80
CA GLN A 351 -28.92 22.74 8.42
C GLN A 351 -27.87 22.54 9.51
N LEU A 352 -26.75 23.23 9.38
CA LEU A 352 -25.69 23.21 10.41
C LEU A 352 -26.22 23.80 11.71
N SER A 353 -26.01 23.07 12.80
CA SER A 353 -26.47 23.40 14.15
C SER A 353 -25.53 22.80 15.21
N LYS A 354 -25.87 22.93 16.48
CA LYS A 354 -25.12 22.24 17.56
C LYS A 354 -25.31 20.72 17.55
N THR A 355 -26.38 20.23 16.96
CA THR A 355 -26.73 18.79 16.90
C THR A 355 -26.49 18.18 15.55
N CYS A 356 -26.16 18.97 14.54
CA CYS A 356 -25.80 18.53 13.20
C CYS A 356 -24.67 19.43 12.68
N GLN A 357 -23.42 18.95 12.72
CA GLN A 357 -22.22 19.76 12.59
C GLN A 357 -21.42 19.50 11.32
N TYR A 358 -21.83 18.54 10.50
CA TYR A 358 -21.08 18.08 9.34
C TYR A 358 -21.77 18.46 8.04
N ASP A 359 -20.99 19.05 7.14
CA ASP A 359 -21.33 19.26 5.74
C ASP A 359 -20.04 19.06 4.94
N THR A 360 -19.75 17.81 4.56
CA THR A 360 -18.46 17.38 4.07
C THR A 360 -18.60 16.29 3.02
N ALA A 361 -17.73 16.28 2.02
CA ALA A 361 -17.69 15.25 1.00
C ALA A 361 -16.24 14.85 0.67
N GLY A 362 -16.07 13.62 0.24
CA GLY A 362 -14.75 13.11 -0.11
C GLY A 362 -14.65 11.59 -0.10
N TYR A 363 -13.43 11.16 0.16
CA TYR A 363 -13.06 9.75 0.24
C TYR A 363 -13.07 9.28 1.69
N THR A 364 -13.77 8.19 1.91
CA THR A 364 -13.92 7.51 3.21
C THR A 364 -13.34 6.12 3.13
N PHE A 365 -13.20 5.45 4.26
CA PHE A 365 -12.92 4.01 4.32
C PHE A 365 -14.18 3.25 4.73
N SER A 366 -14.50 2.18 4.00
CA SER A 366 -15.58 1.28 4.43
C SER A 366 -15.21 0.63 5.77
N GLY A 367 -16.01 0.88 6.80
CA GLY A 367 -15.75 0.44 8.17
C GLY A 367 -15.28 1.56 9.12
N MET A 368 -15.09 2.79 8.63
CA MET A 368 -14.69 3.94 9.44
C MET A 368 -15.55 5.17 9.12
N PRO A 369 -16.20 5.81 10.11
CA PRO A 369 -17.00 7.01 9.88
C PRO A 369 -16.16 8.26 9.62
N GLY A 370 -16.79 9.26 8.98
CA GLY A 370 -16.18 10.53 8.59
C GLY A 370 -15.52 10.49 7.22
N VAL A 371 -14.98 11.62 6.79
CA VAL A 371 -14.24 11.81 5.53
C VAL A 371 -12.75 11.93 5.82
N ILE A 372 -11.94 11.14 5.15
CA ILE A 372 -10.49 11.06 5.36
C ILE A 372 -9.78 12.11 4.52
N ILE A 373 -10.11 12.21 3.24
CA ILE A 373 -9.57 13.17 2.27
C ILE A 373 -10.75 13.81 1.56
N GLY A 374 -10.81 15.15 1.51
CA GLY A 374 -11.92 15.83 0.86
C GLY A 374 -12.02 17.30 1.22
N HIS A 375 -13.25 17.76 1.36
CA HIS A 375 -13.54 19.14 1.74
C HIS A 375 -14.84 19.23 2.56
N ASN A 376 -14.99 20.32 3.28
CA ASN A 376 -16.27 20.79 3.80
C ASN A 376 -16.64 22.14 3.11
N GLN A 377 -17.58 22.88 3.67
CA GLN A 377 -17.99 24.16 3.09
C GLN A 377 -16.93 25.28 3.24
N ASP A 378 -15.93 25.12 4.10
CA ASP A 378 -14.94 26.16 4.44
C ASP A 378 -13.54 25.84 3.94
N ILE A 379 -13.12 24.55 4.01
CA ILE A 379 -11.76 24.11 3.73
C ILE A 379 -11.71 22.84 2.86
N ALA A 380 -10.58 22.63 2.18
CA ALA A 380 -10.20 21.37 1.56
C ALA A 380 -8.90 20.85 2.17
N TRP A 381 -8.76 19.52 2.23
CA TRP A 381 -7.55 18.88 2.73
C TRP A 381 -7.16 17.64 1.90
N GLY A 382 -5.85 17.41 1.82
CA GLY A 382 -5.22 16.25 1.21
C GLY A 382 -4.19 15.64 2.14
N LEU A 383 -3.89 14.35 1.93
CA LEU A 383 -2.95 13.59 2.72
C LEU A 383 -1.88 12.94 1.84
N THR A 384 -0.63 12.98 2.31
CA THR A 384 0.41 12.09 1.76
C THR A 384 1.19 11.45 2.91
N ASN A 385 1.72 10.24 2.70
CA ASN A 385 2.51 9.60 3.74
C ASN A 385 3.75 10.45 4.08
N LEU A 386 3.94 10.76 5.37
CA LEU A 386 5.08 11.54 5.84
C LEU A 386 6.36 10.70 5.84
N GLY A 387 6.23 9.39 6.10
CA GLY A 387 7.39 8.51 6.19
C GLY A 387 8.26 8.72 7.43
N ALA A 388 7.73 9.39 8.47
CA ALA A 388 8.46 9.56 9.72
C ALA A 388 8.83 8.19 10.32
N ASP A 389 10.02 8.13 10.90
CA ASP A 389 10.54 6.94 11.55
C ASP A 389 9.90 6.75 12.92
N VAL A 390 8.87 5.92 12.97
CA VAL A 390 8.01 5.64 14.13
C VAL A 390 8.14 4.23 14.67
N THR A 391 9.07 3.44 14.12
CA THR A 391 9.33 2.06 14.51
C THR A 391 10.81 1.79 14.70
N ASP A 392 11.19 0.98 15.70
CA ASP A 392 12.53 0.46 15.88
C ASP A 392 12.51 -1.01 16.26
N LEU A 393 13.43 -1.79 15.72
CA LEU A 393 13.70 -3.14 16.15
C LEU A 393 14.75 -3.16 17.28
N PHE A 394 14.44 -3.85 18.36
CA PHE A 394 15.34 -4.02 19.48
C PHE A 394 15.76 -5.47 19.62
N LEU A 395 17.08 -5.67 19.72
CA LEU A 395 17.66 -6.99 20.00
C LEU A 395 17.60 -7.23 21.50
N GLU A 396 17.02 -8.36 21.91
CA GLU A 396 16.80 -8.66 23.31
C GLU A 396 17.60 -9.90 23.75
N LYS A 397 18.34 -9.78 24.84
CA LYS A 397 18.98 -10.89 25.53
C LYS A 397 18.00 -11.57 26.46
N VAL A 398 17.51 -12.74 26.06
CA VAL A 398 16.51 -13.52 26.82
C VAL A 398 17.19 -14.53 27.72
N SER A 399 16.70 -14.66 28.95
CA SER A 399 17.17 -15.64 29.95
C SER A 399 15.99 -16.22 30.74
N GLY A 400 15.58 -17.45 30.43
CA GLY A 400 14.42 -18.07 31.05
C GLY A 400 13.14 -17.29 30.85
N ASP A 401 12.46 -16.92 31.91
CA ASP A 401 11.21 -16.15 31.88
C ASP A 401 11.42 -14.62 31.90
N GLY A 402 12.61 -14.15 31.55
CA GLY A 402 12.97 -12.74 31.58
C GLY A 402 13.93 -12.32 30.49
N TYR A 403 14.25 -11.02 30.47
CA TYR A 403 15.19 -10.40 29.54
C TYR A 403 16.15 -9.47 30.28
N LEU A 404 17.34 -9.27 29.72
CA LEU A 404 18.35 -8.39 30.30
C LEU A 404 18.02 -6.94 29.95
N TYR A 405 17.98 -6.06 30.95
CA TYR A 405 17.87 -4.60 30.77
C TYR A 405 18.60 -3.89 31.90
N ASP A 406 19.48 -2.94 31.57
CA ASP A 406 20.26 -2.16 32.51
C ASP A 406 21.02 -3.07 33.53
N ASN A 407 21.72 -4.04 33.01
CA ASN A 407 22.48 -5.06 33.79
C ASN A 407 21.65 -5.92 34.76
N ALA A 408 20.33 -5.93 34.64
CA ALA A 408 19.44 -6.74 35.48
C ALA A 408 18.47 -7.55 34.62
N VAL A 409 18.17 -8.77 35.05
CA VAL A 409 17.12 -9.57 34.41
C VAL A 409 15.76 -9.08 34.90
N LYS A 410 14.92 -8.68 33.97
CA LYS A 410 13.53 -8.26 34.21
C LYS A 410 12.57 -9.35 33.71
N PRO A 411 11.44 -9.59 34.41
CA PRO A 411 10.44 -10.54 33.93
C PRO A 411 9.73 -9.97 32.68
N PHE A 412 9.31 -10.86 31.76
CA PHE A 412 8.43 -10.47 30.67
C PHE A 412 7.06 -10.04 31.16
N ILE A 413 6.43 -9.10 30.46
CA ILE A 413 4.99 -8.93 30.49
C ILE A 413 4.41 -9.99 29.58
N THR A 414 3.50 -10.84 30.11
CA THR A 414 2.92 -11.94 29.34
C THR A 414 1.41 -11.82 29.25
N ARG A 415 0.85 -12.26 28.13
CA ARG A 415 -0.59 -12.48 27.94
C ARG A 415 -0.86 -13.71 27.10
N GLU A 416 -1.95 -14.42 27.43
CA GLU A 416 -2.45 -15.54 26.66
C GLU A 416 -3.47 -15.06 25.63
N GLU A 417 -3.35 -15.52 24.39
CA GLU A 417 -4.27 -15.25 23.31
C GLU A 417 -4.79 -16.55 22.70
N THR A 418 -6.11 -16.65 22.54
CA THR A 418 -6.75 -17.81 21.91
C THR A 418 -7.23 -17.48 20.53
N ILE A 419 -6.75 -18.21 19.53
CA ILE A 419 -7.10 -18.11 18.12
C ILE A 419 -8.08 -19.23 17.80
N LYS A 420 -9.30 -18.86 17.43
CA LYS A 420 -10.31 -19.80 16.95
C LYS A 420 -10.04 -20.16 15.49
N VAL A 421 -10.20 -21.44 15.15
CA VAL A 421 -9.85 -21.96 13.82
C VAL A 421 -11.04 -22.70 13.22
N ALA A 422 -11.60 -22.17 12.12
CA ALA A 422 -12.68 -22.84 11.41
C ALA A 422 -12.27 -24.25 10.95
N GLY A 423 -13.08 -25.24 11.26
CA GLY A 423 -12.81 -26.65 10.93
C GLY A 423 -11.63 -27.29 11.67
N GLY A 424 -11.01 -26.57 12.62
CA GLY A 424 -9.84 -27.00 13.36
C GLY A 424 -10.00 -26.94 14.88
N ARG A 425 -8.88 -27.12 15.59
CA ARG A 425 -8.80 -26.89 17.05
C ARG A 425 -8.30 -25.48 17.29
N ASP A 426 -8.84 -24.83 18.30
CA ASP A 426 -8.35 -23.55 18.79
C ASP A 426 -6.85 -23.63 19.13
N ARG A 427 -6.13 -22.54 18.92
CA ARG A 427 -4.72 -22.38 19.24
C ARG A 427 -4.55 -21.35 20.33
N THR A 428 -3.82 -21.69 21.39
CA THR A 428 -3.41 -20.71 22.40
C THR A 428 -1.95 -20.36 22.18
N ILE A 429 -1.66 -19.07 22.19
CA ILE A 429 -0.29 -18.53 22.12
C ILE A 429 -0.02 -17.66 23.35
N THR A 430 1.20 -17.69 23.85
CA THR A 430 1.68 -16.73 24.84
C THR A 430 2.41 -15.60 24.12
N VAL A 431 2.01 -14.36 24.34
CA VAL A 431 2.71 -13.17 23.90
C VAL A 431 3.62 -12.69 25.02
N ARG A 432 4.89 -12.49 24.71
CA ARG A 432 5.90 -11.92 25.62
C ARG A 432 6.24 -10.52 25.19
N GLU A 433 6.34 -9.59 26.14
CA GLU A 433 6.71 -8.20 25.88
C GLU A 433 7.87 -7.80 26.81
N THR A 434 8.76 -6.95 26.27
CA THR A 434 9.82 -6.26 27.01
C THR A 434 9.44 -4.78 27.20
N ASN A 435 10.32 -3.98 27.79
CA ASN A 435 10.15 -2.53 27.79
C ASN A 435 10.23 -1.88 26.38
N ASN A 436 10.71 -2.64 25.39
CA ASN A 436 10.81 -2.20 23.99
C ASN A 436 9.64 -2.71 23.14
N GLY A 437 8.68 -3.43 23.72
CA GLY A 437 7.48 -3.90 23.03
C GLY A 437 7.39 -5.43 22.92
N PRO A 438 6.44 -5.92 22.11
CA PRO A 438 6.21 -7.36 21.93
C PRO A 438 7.39 -8.03 21.20
N LEU A 439 7.71 -9.25 21.59
CA LEU A 439 8.70 -10.09 20.91
C LEU A 439 8.09 -10.66 19.62
N VAL A 440 8.33 -9.97 18.52
CA VAL A 440 7.84 -10.38 17.19
C VAL A 440 8.56 -11.63 16.67
N SER A 441 9.77 -11.88 17.14
CA SER A 441 10.54 -13.09 16.87
C SER A 441 9.89 -14.38 17.37
N ASP A 442 9.00 -14.31 18.37
CA ASP A 442 8.31 -15.49 18.90
C ASP A 442 7.31 -16.10 17.89
N ARG A 443 7.05 -15.43 16.78
CA ARG A 443 6.04 -15.85 15.78
C ARG A 443 6.61 -16.56 14.56
N SER A 444 7.93 -16.70 14.45
CA SER A 444 8.54 -17.53 13.42
C SER A 444 9.12 -18.81 14.04
N LYS A 445 8.98 -19.94 13.35
CA LYS A 445 9.52 -21.24 13.83
C LYS A 445 11.03 -21.24 13.96
N GLU A 446 11.71 -20.45 13.16
CA GLU A 446 13.15 -20.26 13.23
C GLU A 446 13.51 -19.36 14.41
N LEU A 447 12.71 -18.32 14.65
CA LEU A 447 12.92 -17.35 15.72
C LEU A 447 12.49 -17.85 17.09
N ASP A 448 11.47 -18.73 17.18
CA ASP A 448 11.08 -19.39 18.43
C ASP A 448 12.24 -20.22 19.02
N LYS A 449 13.01 -20.94 18.20
CA LYS A 449 14.22 -21.66 18.64
C LYS A 449 15.31 -20.72 19.14
N VAL A 450 15.42 -19.54 18.61
CA VAL A 450 16.37 -18.49 19.02
C VAL A 450 16.00 -17.98 20.41
N GLY A 451 14.73 -17.61 20.61
CA GLY A 451 14.24 -17.14 21.91
C GLY A 451 14.36 -18.16 23.06
N GLN A 452 14.37 -19.45 22.74
CA GLN A 452 14.56 -20.53 23.72
C GLN A 452 16.03 -20.83 24.06
N LYS A 453 16.96 -20.43 23.19
CA LYS A 453 18.40 -20.74 23.30
C LYS A 453 19.27 -19.52 23.55
N ALA A 454 18.67 -18.36 23.77
CA ALA A 454 19.39 -17.10 23.94
C ALA A 454 20.38 -17.20 25.14
N PRO A 455 21.57 -16.64 24.99
CA PRO A 455 22.61 -16.80 25.97
C PRO A 455 22.34 -16.07 27.27
N VAL A 456 22.86 -16.66 28.32
CA VAL A 456 22.90 -16.16 29.67
C VAL A 456 23.46 -14.72 29.74
N PRO A 457 23.03 -13.89 30.71
CA PRO A 457 23.62 -12.59 30.97
C PRO A 457 25.14 -12.61 30.93
N ASN A 458 25.75 -11.67 30.21
CA ASN A 458 27.21 -11.54 29.99
C ASN A 458 27.84 -12.43 28.92
N ALA A 459 27.11 -13.24 28.16
CA ALA A 459 27.66 -13.85 26.97
C ALA A 459 27.87 -12.75 25.87
N ALA A 460 29.04 -12.79 25.22
CA ALA A 460 29.30 -11.91 24.09
C ALA A 460 28.29 -12.16 22.96
N PRO A 461 27.97 -11.15 22.18
CA PRO A 461 27.00 -11.23 21.07
C PRO A 461 27.50 -11.98 19.84
N ASP A 462 28.37 -12.94 20.01
CA ASP A 462 29.06 -13.68 18.94
C ASP A 462 28.27 -14.90 18.43
N ARG A 463 26.99 -15.04 18.81
CA ARG A 463 26.10 -16.10 18.30
C ARG A 463 25.00 -15.50 17.44
N ALA A 464 25.02 -15.89 16.18
CA ALA A 464 24.01 -15.54 15.19
C ALA A 464 22.55 -15.87 15.60
N ASP A 465 22.38 -16.74 16.59
CA ASP A 465 21.10 -17.31 17.03
C ASP A 465 20.71 -16.88 18.47
N GLY A 466 21.32 -15.82 19.01
CA GLY A 466 21.29 -15.51 20.44
C GLY A 466 20.33 -14.40 20.88
N TYR A 467 19.66 -13.68 19.94
CA TYR A 467 18.79 -12.56 20.27
C TYR A 467 17.35 -12.81 19.88
N ALA A 468 16.40 -12.44 20.75
CA ALA A 468 15.03 -12.20 20.35
C ALA A 468 14.91 -10.77 19.77
N VAL A 469 13.85 -10.50 19.00
CA VAL A 469 13.60 -9.20 18.39
C VAL A 469 12.29 -8.65 18.93
N ALA A 470 12.34 -7.48 19.59
CA ALA A 470 11.18 -6.72 20.00
C ALA A 470 10.88 -5.60 19.00
N LEU A 471 9.60 -5.29 18.79
CA LEU A 471 9.17 -4.17 17.99
C LEU A 471 8.68 -3.04 18.90
N LYS A 472 9.32 -1.88 18.80
CA LYS A 472 8.85 -0.63 19.39
C LYS A 472 8.19 0.21 18.32
N TRP A 473 6.93 0.56 18.51
CA TRP A 473 6.14 1.28 17.53
C TRP A 473 5.16 2.23 18.21
N THR A 474 5.07 3.48 17.75
CA THR A 474 4.24 4.51 18.39
C THR A 474 2.76 4.15 18.38
N ALA A 475 2.28 3.45 17.34
CA ALA A 475 0.88 3.03 17.25
C ALA A 475 0.47 1.91 18.24
N LEU A 476 1.42 1.31 18.97
CA LEU A 476 1.12 0.38 20.07
C LEU A 476 0.73 1.10 21.37
N LYS A 477 0.65 2.43 21.34
CA LYS A 477 0.10 3.24 22.43
C LYS A 477 -1.28 3.78 22.02
N PRO A 478 -2.23 3.88 22.97
CA PRO A 478 -3.51 4.52 22.73
C PRO A 478 -3.34 6.00 22.35
N GLY A 479 -4.08 6.48 21.34
CA GLY A 479 -4.00 7.84 20.81
C GLY A 479 -5.35 8.42 20.39
N LYS A 480 -5.33 9.66 19.88
CA LYS A 480 -6.52 10.46 19.56
C LYS A 480 -6.76 10.65 18.07
N SER A 481 -6.12 9.84 17.19
CA SER A 481 -6.24 10.05 15.74
C SER A 481 -7.69 10.03 15.24
N MET A 482 -8.57 9.26 15.88
CA MET A 482 -10.00 9.25 15.51
C MET A 482 -10.70 10.59 15.86
N ASP A 483 -10.33 11.24 16.97
CA ASP A 483 -10.81 12.59 17.30
C ASP A 483 -10.37 13.60 16.22
N ALA A 484 -9.13 13.45 15.71
CA ALA A 484 -8.60 14.32 14.67
C ALA A 484 -9.39 14.24 13.38
N VAL A 485 -9.81 13.05 12.94
CA VAL A 485 -10.63 12.86 11.73
C VAL A 485 -11.91 13.67 11.82
N PHE A 486 -12.67 13.52 12.90
CA PHE A 486 -13.92 14.27 13.10
C PHE A 486 -13.69 15.78 13.25
N ALA A 487 -12.59 16.18 13.88
CA ALA A 487 -12.26 17.58 14.06
C ALA A 487 -11.85 18.26 12.73
N ILE A 488 -11.09 17.58 11.87
CA ILE A 488 -10.74 18.08 10.52
C ILE A 488 -12.00 18.29 9.69
N ASN A 489 -12.96 17.35 9.74
CA ASN A 489 -14.21 17.45 8.98
C ASN A 489 -15.05 18.70 9.35
N ARG A 490 -14.81 19.30 10.53
CA ARG A 490 -15.48 20.50 11.03
C ARG A 490 -14.60 21.75 11.08
N ALA A 491 -13.33 21.62 10.68
CA ALA A 491 -12.40 22.76 10.68
C ALA A 491 -12.85 23.85 9.69
N LYS A 492 -12.64 25.12 10.03
CA LYS A 492 -13.10 26.28 9.24
C LYS A 492 -11.97 27.15 8.70
N ASP A 493 -10.80 27.02 9.30
CA ASP A 493 -9.63 27.83 9.00
C ASP A 493 -8.35 27.06 9.40
N PHE A 494 -7.19 27.61 9.05
CA PHE A 494 -5.91 26.97 9.33
C PHE A 494 -5.64 26.78 10.84
N THR A 495 -6.16 27.65 11.69
CA THR A 495 -5.99 27.54 13.16
C THR A 495 -6.74 26.33 13.71
N THR A 496 -8.00 26.15 13.32
CA THR A 496 -8.83 25.02 13.73
C THR A 496 -8.37 23.72 13.08
N PHE A 497 -7.90 23.77 11.83
CA PHE A 497 -7.26 22.65 11.16
C PHE A 497 -5.99 22.18 11.88
N ARG A 498 -5.07 23.09 12.25
CA ARG A 498 -3.88 22.75 13.05
C ARG A 498 -4.23 22.22 14.43
N ALA A 499 -5.28 22.76 15.06
CA ALA A 499 -5.75 22.26 16.34
C ALA A 499 -6.25 20.81 16.24
N ALA A 500 -6.95 20.47 15.15
CA ALA A 500 -7.35 19.09 14.85
C ALA A 500 -6.13 18.20 14.55
N ALA A 501 -5.18 18.69 13.74
CA ALA A 501 -3.96 17.98 13.39
C ALA A 501 -3.09 17.61 14.61
N ARG A 502 -3.17 18.35 15.71
CA ARG A 502 -2.47 18.02 16.97
C ARG A 502 -2.83 16.63 17.52
N ASN A 503 -4.05 16.19 17.30
CA ASN A 503 -4.54 14.87 17.69
C ASN A 503 -4.30 13.80 16.62
N PHE A 504 -3.74 14.15 15.46
CA PHE A 504 -3.44 13.20 14.39
C PHE A 504 -2.09 12.51 14.66
N GLU A 505 -2.09 11.50 15.51
CA GLU A 505 -0.89 10.90 16.09
C GLU A 505 -0.31 9.79 15.21
N VAL A 506 -1.17 8.91 14.68
CA VAL A 506 -0.80 7.78 13.81
C VAL A 506 -1.89 7.52 12.76
N PRO A 507 -1.48 7.16 11.51
CA PRO A 507 -0.15 7.24 10.94
C PRO A 507 0.32 8.69 10.76
N SER A 508 1.64 8.93 10.78
CA SER A 508 2.16 10.27 10.50
C SER A 508 1.94 10.62 9.03
N GLN A 509 1.25 11.75 8.76
CA GLN A 509 0.87 12.18 7.41
C GLN A 509 1.28 13.62 7.15
N ASN A 510 1.61 13.96 5.92
CA ASN A 510 1.67 15.34 5.45
C ASN A 510 0.24 15.83 5.22
N LEU A 511 -0.20 16.82 5.95
CA LEU A 511 -1.52 17.44 5.80
C LEU A 511 -1.42 18.69 4.94
N ILE A 512 -2.03 18.68 3.76
CA ILE A 512 -2.18 19.84 2.88
C ILE A 512 -3.55 20.48 3.13
N TYR A 513 -3.59 21.80 3.08
CA TYR A 513 -4.75 22.63 3.42
C TYR A 513 -4.98 23.73 2.40
N ALA A 514 -6.24 24.06 2.14
CA ALA A 514 -6.69 25.27 1.47
C ALA A 514 -8.04 25.72 2.04
N ASP A 515 -8.32 27.04 1.99
CA ASP A 515 -9.61 27.60 2.42
C ASP A 515 -10.26 28.52 1.38
N THR A 516 -11.54 28.84 1.63
CA THR A 516 -12.34 29.73 0.78
C THR A 516 -11.85 31.17 0.76
N GLN A 517 -10.97 31.56 1.69
CA GLN A 517 -10.33 32.89 1.73
C GLN A 517 -9.09 32.97 0.85
N GLY A 518 -8.66 31.84 0.27
CA GLY A 518 -7.52 31.75 -0.62
C GLY A 518 -6.20 31.41 0.07
N ASN A 519 -6.23 31.08 1.35
CA ASN A 519 -5.05 30.64 2.07
C ASN A 519 -4.72 29.19 1.71
N ILE A 520 -3.43 28.88 1.72
CA ILE A 520 -2.89 27.53 1.55
C ILE A 520 -1.94 27.20 2.70
N GLY A 521 -1.89 25.93 3.10
CA GLY A 521 -1.10 25.56 4.26
C GLY A 521 -0.64 24.09 4.22
N TYR A 522 0.28 23.78 5.12
CA TYR A 522 0.83 22.45 5.35
C TYR A 522 1.11 22.27 6.84
N GLN A 523 0.91 21.06 7.35
CA GLN A 523 1.30 20.65 8.69
C GLN A 523 1.84 19.22 8.66
N ALA A 524 2.97 18.99 9.30
CA ALA A 524 3.50 17.65 9.62
C ALA A 524 3.02 17.24 11.03
N PRO A 525 1.99 16.42 11.20
CA PRO A 525 1.60 15.86 12.49
C PRO A 525 2.18 14.47 12.69
N GLY A 526 2.11 13.98 13.91
CA GLY A 526 2.44 12.60 14.27
C GLY A 526 3.10 12.48 15.62
N THR A 527 3.02 11.30 16.21
CA THR A 527 3.81 10.94 17.39
C THR A 527 5.16 10.40 16.92
N ILE A 528 6.16 11.28 16.77
CA ILE A 528 7.49 10.96 16.27
C ILE A 528 8.45 10.83 17.45
N PRO A 529 9.11 9.67 17.65
CA PRO A 529 9.97 9.46 18.83
C PRO A 529 11.27 10.25 18.72
N VAL A 530 11.81 10.64 19.87
CA VAL A 530 13.18 11.15 20.02
C VAL A 530 14.06 10.01 20.51
N ARG A 531 15.01 9.56 19.70
CA ARG A 531 15.97 8.52 20.07
C ARG A 531 17.08 9.10 20.95
N LEU A 532 17.45 8.39 22.03
CA LEU A 532 18.52 8.81 22.93
C LEU A 532 19.89 8.57 22.30
N LYS A 533 20.03 7.45 21.56
CA LYS A 533 21.20 7.07 20.78
C LYS A 533 20.79 6.25 19.57
N GLY A 534 21.57 6.34 18.49
CA GLY A 534 21.22 5.73 17.21
C GLY A 534 20.26 6.59 16.40
N ASP A 535 20.06 6.23 15.14
CA ASP A 535 19.26 6.96 14.15
C ASP A 535 18.09 6.15 13.56
N GLY A 536 17.82 4.95 14.08
CA GLY A 536 16.76 4.07 13.60
C GLY A 536 17.08 3.28 12.33
N THR A 537 18.28 3.44 11.75
CA THR A 537 18.64 2.76 10.50
C THR A 537 19.02 1.29 10.66
N LEU A 538 19.33 0.85 11.89
CA LEU A 538 19.74 -0.51 12.24
C LEU A 538 19.14 -0.92 13.60
N PRO A 539 18.89 -2.23 13.82
CA PRO A 539 18.39 -2.73 15.10
C PRO A 539 19.26 -2.34 16.29
N SER A 540 18.61 -1.87 17.35
CA SER A 540 19.26 -1.32 18.53
C SER A 540 19.40 -2.37 19.65
N PRO A 541 20.46 -2.31 20.51
CA PRO A 541 20.62 -3.21 21.64
C PRO A 541 19.60 -2.92 22.74
N GLY A 542 18.58 -3.78 22.88
CA GLY A 542 17.46 -3.59 23.82
C GLY A 542 17.85 -3.67 25.30
N TRP A 543 19.01 -4.25 25.62
CA TRP A 543 19.54 -4.35 26.99
C TRP A 543 20.22 -3.08 27.50
N ASP A 544 20.53 -2.12 26.60
CA ASP A 544 21.21 -0.88 26.94
C ASP A 544 20.21 0.31 26.92
N PRO A 545 19.87 0.89 28.08
CA PRO A 545 18.93 2.01 28.15
C PRO A 545 19.35 3.25 27.35
N ALA A 546 20.63 3.38 26.97
CA ALA A 546 21.11 4.49 26.15
C ALA A 546 20.49 4.51 24.76
N TYR A 547 20.04 3.36 24.22
CA TYR A 547 19.42 3.24 22.90
C TYR A 547 17.89 3.36 22.89
N GLY A 548 17.28 3.62 24.04
CA GLY A 548 15.85 3.79 24.14
C GLY A 548 15.32 5.07 23.47
N TRP A 549 14.00 5.22 23.49
CA TRP A 549 13.34 6.47 23.16
C TRP A 549 13.26 7.38 24.38
N ALA A 550 13.35 8.68 24.18
CA ALA A 550 13.00 9.66 25.20
C ALA A 550 11.55 9.46 25.66
N LYS A 551 11.23 9.93 26.87
CA LYS A 551 9.88 9.74 27.42
C LYS A 551 8.81 10.45 26.59
N GLU A 552 9.13 11.64 26.11
CA GLU A 552 8.23 12.47 25.31
C GLU A 552 8.67 12.44 23.84
N PRO A 553 7.73 12.32 22.88
CA PRO A 553 8.00 12.48 21.45
C PRO A 553 8.34 13.94 21.12
N ILE A 554 8.66 14.22 19.86
CA ILE A 554 8.80 15.58 19.37
C ILE A 554 7.49 16.34 19.64
N PRO A 555 7.52 17.49 20.35
CA PRO A 555 6.31 18.26 20.61
C PRO A 555 5.66 18.76 19.33
N PHE A 556 4.33 18.68 19.22
CA PHE A 556 3.60 19.14 18.03
C PHE A 556 3.95 20.57 17.62
N ASP A 557 4.15 21.47 18.58
CA ASP A 557 4.49 22.86 18.30
C ASP A 557 5.92 23.03 17.76
N GLU A 558 6.74 22.00 17.79
CA GLU A 558 8.08 21.96 17.19
C GLU A 558 8.07 21.30 15.80
N LEU A 559 6.97 20.62 15.40
CA LEU A 559 6.85 19.99 14.10
C LEU A 559 6.69 21.02 12.97
N PRO A 560 7.32 20.79 11.80
CA PRO A 560 7.28 21.72 10.68
C PRO A 560 5.87 21.98 10.16
N TYR A 561 5.61 23.23 9.80
CA TYR A 561 4.41 23.65 9.07
C TYR A 561 4.75 24.73 8.05
N GLU A 562 3.85 25.00 7.13
CA GLU A 562 3.95 26.09 6.15
C GLU A 562 2.59 26.79 6.02
N TYR A 563 2.60 28.09 5.81
CA TYR A 563 1.38 28.87 5.61
C TYR A 563 1.64 30.03 4.68
N ASN A 564 0.88 30.10 3.59
CA ASN A 564 0.96 31.14 2.57
C ASN A 564 2.41 31.45 2.11
N PRO A 565 3.15 30.43 1.58
CA PRO A 565 4.51 30.66 1.14
C PRO A 565 4.56 31.65 -0.03
N LYS A 566 5.65 32.44 -0.14
CA LYS A 566 5.85 33.42 -1.22
C LYS A 566 5.83 32.80 -2.61
N ARG A 567 6.18 31.52 -2.76
CA ARG A 567 6.13 30.78 -4.02
C ARG A 567 4.69 30.55 -4.50
N GLY A 568 3.68 30.69 -3.62
CA GLY A 568 2.27 30.60 -3.95
C GLY A 568 1.73 29.17 -4.14
N TYR A 569 2.50 28.14 -3.83
CA TYR A 569 2.09 26.73 -3.89
C TYR A 569 2.89 25.88 -2.88
N ILE A 570 2.36 24.71 -2.54
CA ILE A 570 2.99 23.71 -1.68
C ILE A 570 2.87 22.35 -2.37
N VAL A 571 3.92 21.53 -2.32
CA VAL A 571 3.98 20.18 -2.93
C VAL A 571 4.43 19.17 -1.91
N THR A 572 3.71 18.07 -1.79
CA THR A 572 4.11 16.89 -1.02
C THR A 572 3.98 15.63 -1.88
N ALA A 573 5.06 14.86 -1.99
CA ALA A 573 5.10 13.60 -2.72
C ALA A 573 6.08 12.61 -2.05
N ASN A 574 6.04 12.55 -0.72
CA ASN A 574 6.84 11.71 0.17
C ASN A 574 8.33 12.10 0.27
N GLN A 575 8.71 13.27 -0.27
CA GLN A 575 10.06 13.82 -0.13
C GLN A 575 10.32 14.32 1.30
N ALA A 576 11.57 14.68 1.58
CA ALA A 576 11.96 15.28 2.85
C ALA A 576 11.05 16.46 3.24
N VAL A 577 10.62 16.46 4.50
CA VAL A 577 9.79 17.55 5.04
C VAL A 577 10.56 18.86 5.15
N ILE A 578 11.77 18.78 5.68
CA ILE A 578 12.65 19.92 5.91
C ILE A 578 14.10 19.47 5.74
N ASP A 579 14.99 20.37 5.42
CA ASP A 579 16.43 20.11 5.37
C ASP A 579 16.93 19.77 6.79
N GLU A 580 17.39 18.54 6.99
CA GLU A 580 17.82 18.05 8.30
C GLU A 580 18.99 18.84 8.88
N SER A 581 19.84 19.44 8.02
CA SER A 581 20.92 20.31 8.49
C SER A 581 20.45 21.62 9.10
N LYS A 582 19.16 21.91 9.03
CA LYS A 582 18.50 23.15 9.50
C LYS A 582 17.44 22.91 10.56
N TYR A 583 17.28 21.67 11.03
CA TYR A 583 16.23 21.28 11.95
C TYR A 583 16.78 20.37 13.07
N PRO A 584 16.46 20.59 14.34
CA PRO A 584 17.14 19.91 15.45
C PRO A 584 16.63 18.50 15.73
N HIS A 585 15.57 18.04 15.09
CA HIS A 585 14.99 16.73 15.30
C HIS A 585 15.16 15.84 14.07
N LEU A 586 15.50 14.58 14.28
CA LEU A 586 15.51 13.57 13.24
C LEU A 586 14.08 13.05 13.04
N LEU A 587 13.51 13.28 11.84
CA LEU A 587 12.21 12.76 11.47
C LEU A 587 12.32 11.35 10.87
N THR A 588 13.28 11.14 9.99
CA THR A 588 13.68 9.86 9.38
C THR A 588 14.98 10.03 8.61
N LYS A 589 15.64 8.91 8.28
CA LYS A 589 16.72 8.84 7.29
C LYS A 589 16.23 8.30 5.93
N ASP A 590 15.03 7.78 5.89
CA ASP A 590 14.47 7.02 4.75
C ASP A 590 13.35 7.81 4.06
N TRP A 591 13.71 8.97 3.48
CA TRP A 591 12.79 9.75 2.65
C TRP A 591 12.60 9.12 1.27
N GLY A 592 11.42 9.32 0.64
CA GLY A 592 11.34 9.25 -0.81
C GLY A 592 12.27 10.31 -1.42
N TYR A 593 13.04 9.96 -2.44
CA TYR A 593 14.16 10.79 -2.93
C TYR A 593 13.74 12.00 -3.76
N GLY A 594 12.43 12.19 -3.98
CA GLY A 594 11.87 13.45 -4.43
C GLY A 594 11.77 13.65 -5.94
N ALA A 595 11.95 12.61 -6.75
CA ALA A 595 11.80 12.72 -8.21
C ALA A 595 10.43 13.27 -8.61
N ARG A 596 9.33 12.72 -8.05
CA ARG A 596 7.96 13.17 -8.31
C ARG A 596 7.72 14.59 -7.82
N SER A 597 8.12 14.89 -6.60
CA SER A 597 7.91 16.22 -6.01
C SER A 597 8.69 17.30 -6.75
N GLN A 598 9.91 17.03 -7.19
CA GLN A 598 10.70 17.99 -7.98
C GLN A 598 10.05 18.24 -9.34
N ARG A 599 9.57 17.19 -10.02
CA ARG A 599 8.84 17.33 -11.29
C ARG A 599 7.60 18.22 -11.14
N ILE A 600 6.80 17.99 -10.09
CA ILE A 600 5.62 18.83 -9.80
C ILE A 600 6.05 20.28 -9.51
N ASN A 601 7.09 20.50 -8.70
CA ASN A 601 7.64 21.83 -8.42
C ASN A 601 8.09 22.54 -9.69
N ASP A 602 8.79 21.86 -10.59
CA ASP A 602 9.32 22.46 -11.82
C ASP A 602 8.20 22.86 -12.77
N LEU A 603 7.17 22.03 -12.94
CA LEU A 603 6.02 22.34 -13.79
C LEU A 603 5.21 23.51 -13.25
N LEU A 604 4.91 23.55 -11.96
CA LEU A 604 4.20 24.66 -11.33
C LEU A 604 5.02 25.95 -11.37
N ALA A 605 6.32 25.88 -11.04
CA ALA A 605 7.20 27.04 -11.06
C ALA A 605 7.35 27.62 -12.47
N SER A 606 7.52 26.77 -13.48
CA SER A 606 7.63 27.20 -14.88
C SER A 606 6.38 27.97 -15.33
N LYS A 607 5.20 27.41 -15.05
CA LYS A 607 3.92 28.01 -15.41
C LYS A 607 3.70 29.35 -14.71
N ILE A 608 3.95 29.41 -13.40
CA ILE A 608 3.79 30.64 -12.61
C ILE A 608 4.79 31.73 -13.03
N LYS A 609 6.07 31.38 -13.26
CA LYS A 609 7.10 32.33 -13.77
C LYS A 609 6.78 32.83 -15.16
N GLY A 610 6.14 32.01 -16.01
CA GLY A 610 5.63 32.40 -17.32
C GLY A 610 4.47 33.40 -17.27
N GLY A 611 3.93 33.70 -16.08
CA GLY A 611 2.76 34.57 -15.89
C GLY A 611 1.44 33.86 -16.20
N GLU A 612 1.46 32.57 -16.41
CA GLU A 612 0.26 31.77 -16.66
C GLU A 612 -0.47 31.44 -15.36
N LYS A 613 -1.78 31.29 -15.48
CA LYS A 613 -2.63 30.83 -14.37
C LYS A 613 -2.87 29.34 -14.47
N VAL A 614 -2.82 28.67 -13.33
CA VAL A 614 -3.11 27.24 -13.21
C VAL A 614 -4.63 27.02 -13.23
N SER A 615 -5.11 26.14 -14.09
CA SER A 615 -6.52 25.72 -14.19
C SER A 615 -6.75 24.35 -13.53
N THR A 616 -8.02 23.97 -13.34
CA THR A 616 -8.40 22.62 -12.92
C THR A 616 -7.89 21.57 -13.92
N ASP A 617 -7.95 21.87 -15.22
CA ASP A 617 -7.42 20.97 -16.26
C ASP A 617 -5.90 20.82 -16.20
N ASP A 618 -5.17 21.89 -15.84
CA ASP A 618 -3.72 21.79 -15.63
C ASP A 618 -3.38 20.89 -14.44
N MET A 619 -4.14 21.01 -13.35
CA MET A 619 -3.96 20.14 -12.17
C MET A 619 -4.19 18.67 -12.53
N GLN A 620 -5.26 18.37 -13.29
CA GLN A 620 -5.58 17.02 -13.77
C GLN A 620 -4.50 16.47 -14.71
N LYS A 621 -4.02 17.28 -15.67
CA LYS A 621 -2.94 16.89 -16.59
C LYS A 621 -1.65 16.60 -15.87
N LEU A 622 -1.35 17.36 -14.82
CA LEU A 622 -0.16 17.17 -14.02
C LEU A 622 -0.18 15.84 -13.27
N GLN A 623 -1.36 15.38 -12.80
CA GLN A 623 -1.52 14.03 -12.23
C GLN A 623 -1.22 12.90 -13.23
N MET A 624 -1.26 13.19 -14.53
CA MET A 624 -1.00 12.24 -15.61
C MET A 624 0.39 12.42 -16.27
N ASP A 625 1.30 13.21 -15.66
CA ASP A 625 2.65 13.38 -16.21
C ASP A 625 3.47 12.09 -16.10
N ASN A 626 3.87 11.54 -17.24
CA ASN A 626 4.58 10.27 -17.39
C ASN A 626 6.10 10.47 -17.57
N THR A 627 6.65 11.66 -17.36
CA THR A 627 8.06 11.96 -17.59
C THR A 627 8.95 11.24 -16.58
N SER A 628 9.94 10.51 -17.07
CA SER A 628 10.89 9.74 -16.29
C SER A 628 12.21 10.49 -16.09
N GLU A 629 12.52 10.82 -14.83
CA GLU A 629 13.78 11.48 -14.46
C GLU A 629 15.00 10.61 -14.76
N ILE A 630 14.92 9.30 -14.45
CA ILE A 630 16.03 8.37 -14.70
C ILE A 630 16.28 8.17 -16.20
N ALA A 631 15.23 8.23 -17.03
CA ALA A 631 15.40 8.20 -18.48
C ALA A 631 16.14 9.44 -18.99
N ALA A 632 15.78 10.61 -18.47
CA ALA A 632 16.47 11.86 -18.83
C ALA A 632 17.96 11.84 -18.44
N LEU A 633 18.32 11.14 -17.36
CA LEU A 633 19.70 10.95 -16.93
C LEU A 633 20.45 9.92 -17.82
N LEU A 634 19.86 8.77 -18.08
CA LEU A 634 20.58 7.63 -18.66
C LEU A 634 20.55 7.60 -20.20
N VAL A 635 19.50 8.05 -20.85
CA VAL A 635 19.37 7.95 -22.32
C VAL A 635 20.54 8.65 -23.04
N PRO A 636 20.97 9.86 -22.65
CA PRO A 636 22.12 10.48 -23.27
C PRO A 636 23.42 9.63 -23.18
N GLU A 637 23.62 8.92 -22.08
CA GLU A 637 24.78 8.03 -21.89
C GLU A 637 24.63 6.73 -22.71
N LEU A 638 23.44 6.13 -22.72
CA LEU A 638 23.15 4.93 -23.52
C LEU A 638 23.36 5.16 -25.03
N LEU A 639 23.01 6.33 -25.54
CA LEU A 639 23.21 6.69 -26.95
C LEU A 639 24.69 6.89 -27.34
N LYS A 640 25.58 7.12 -26.37
CA LYS A 640 27.05 7.20 -26.64
C LYS A 640 27.70 5.83 -26.84
N ILE A 641 27.05 4.75 -26.40
CA ILE A 641 27.58 3.39 -26.45
C ILE A 641 27.61 2.89 -27.89
N ASN A 642 28.78 2.45 -28.36
CA ASN A 642 28.93 1.87 -29.69
C ASN A 642 28.52 0.39 -29.68
N ILE A 643 27.31 0.09 -30.16
CA ILE A 643 26.77 -1.27 -30.23
C ILE A 643 27.12 -1.93 -31.55
N SER A 644 27.76 -3.11 -31.52
CA SER A 644 28.16 -3.88 -32.70
C SER A 644 27.04 -4.73 -33.28
N ASP A 645 26.13 -5.26 -32.41
CA ASP A 645 24.99 -6.06 -32.83
C ASP A 645 23.95 -5.19 -33.55
N PRO A 646 23.60 -5.48 -34.81
CA PRO A 646 22.65 -4.69 -35.59
C PRO A 646 21.24 -4.65 -34.96
N SER A 647 20.79 -5.75 -34.32
CA SER A 647 19.46 -5.84 -33.73
C SER A 647 19.36 -5.01 -32.46
N VAL A 648 20.43 -4.97 -31.67
CA VAL A 648 20.51 -4.14 -30.45
C VAL A 648 20.62 -2.67 -30.83
N ARG A 649 21.44 -2.35 -31.87
CA ARG A 649 21.55 -0.99 -32.41
C ARG A 649 20.21 -0.47 -32.95
N GLU A 650 19.42 -1.33 -33.59
CA GLU A 650 18.07 -0.99 -34.04
C GLU A 650 17.17 -0.60 -32.86
N ALA A 651 17.22 -1.35 -31.75
CA ALA A 651 16.47 -1.00 -30.53
C ALA A 651 17.01 0.24 -29.84
N GLN A 652 18.34 0.46 -29.79
CA GLN A 652 18.97 1.68 -29.26
C GLN A 652 18.41 2.95 -29.94
N LYS A 653 18.16 2.88 -31.27
CA LYS A 653 17.59 4.01 -32.01
C LYS A 653 16.16 4.40 -31.59
N LEU A 654 15.42 3.54 -30.90
CA LEU A 654 14.14 3.92 -30.31
C LEU A 654 14.28 5.06 -29.29
N LEU A 655 15.46 5.19 -28.68
CA LEU A 655 15.75 6.23 -27.69
C LEU A 655 16.14 7.57 -28.33
N GLU A 656 16.43 7.61 -29.64
CA GLU A 656 16.81 8.83 -30.35
C GLU A 656 15.61 9.77 -30.47
N GLY A 657 15.69 10.97 -29.89
CA GLY A 657 14.61 11.98 -29.93
C GLY A 657 13.40 11.64 -29.07
N TRP A 658 13.45 10.61 -28.24
CA TRP A 658 12.42 10.34 -27.25
C TRP A 658 12.45 11.41 -26.16
N ASP A 659 11.28 11.89 -25.77
CA ASP A 659 11.07 12.97 -24.76
C ASP A 659 11.03 12.46 -23.31
N TYR A 660 11.41 11.21 -23.10
CA TYR A 660 11.44 10.51 -21.80
C TYR A 660 10.06 10.27 -21.16
N THR A 661 8.98 10.43 -21.93
CA THR A 661 7.62 10.13 -21.44
C THR A 661 7.31 8.63 -21.59
N GLN A 662 6.79 8.04 -20.53
CA GLN A 662 6.46 6.62 -20.47
C GLN A 662 4.96 6.40 -20.84
N GLU A 663 4.60 6.77 -22.08
CA GLU A 663 3.26 6.54 -22.59
C GLU A 663 3.00 5.04 -22.85
N SER A 664 1.74 4.61 -22.67
CA SER A 664 1.39 3.19 -22.77
C SER A 664 1.69 2.57 -24.14
N ASP A 665 1.66 3.33 -25.22
CA ASP A 665 1.96 2.92 -26.59
C ASP A 665 3.43 3.11 -27.01
N SER A 666 4.29 3.68 -26.12
CA SER A 666 5.68 4.00 -26.43
C SER A 666 6.57 2.74 -26.50
N ALA A 667 7.18 2.52 -27.68
CA ALA A 667 8.22 1.50 -27.85
C ALA A 667 9.55 1.90 -27.19
N ALA A 668 9.87 3.19 -27.16
CA ALA A 668 11.06 3.74 -26.49
C ALA A 668 10.98 3.49 -24.98
N ALA A 669 9.83 3.77 -24.36
CA ALA A 669 9.61 3.50 -22.94
C ALA A 669 9.73 2.01 -22.61
N ALA A 670 9.15 1.13 -23.45
CA ALA A 670 9.28 -0.31 -23.27
C ALA A 670 10.76 -0.77 -23.30
N TYR A 671 11.54 -0.27 -24.27
CA TYR A 671 12.94 -0.61 -24.37
C TYR A 671 13.77 -0.03 -23.23
N PHE A 672 13.57 1.24 -22.90
CA PHE A 672 14.27 1.90 -21.79
C PHE A 672 14.06 1.16 -20.46
N ASN A 673 12.82 0.84 -20.10
CA ASN A 673 12.54 0.12 -18.85
C ASN A 673 13.13 -1.31 -18.85
N GLY A 674 13.21 -1.96 -20.02
CA GLY A 674 13.97 -3.20 -20.16
C GLY A 674 15.47 -3.00 -19.90
N VAL A 675 16.07 -1.92 -20.41
CA VAL A 675 17.48 -1.56 -20.18
C VAL A 675 17.70 -1.22 -18.70
N TRP A 676 16.85 -0.37 -18.10
CA TRP A 676 16.92 0.01 -16.68
C TRP A 676 16.93 -1.22 -15.76
N ARG A 677 15.97 -2.13 -15.96
CA ARG A 677 15.89 -3.38 -15.21
C ARG A 677 17.19 -4.19 -15.31
N ASN A 678 17.75 -4.30 -16.50
CA ASN A 678 18.99 -5.06 -16.72
C ASN A 678 20.22 -4.34 -16.18
N ILE A 679 20.30 -3.01 -16.18
CA ILE A 679 21.36 -2.24 -15.50
C ILE A 679 21.36 -2.58 -14.01
N LEU A 680 20.21 -2.48 -13.35
CA LEU A 680 20.06 -2.79 -11.93
C LEU A 680 20.48 -4.23 -11.60
N LYS A 681 20.04 -5.17 -12.42
CA LYS A 681 20.37 -6.59 -12.25
C LYS A 681 21.89 -6.85 -12.38
N LEU A 682 22.55 -6.25 -13.36
CA LEU A 682 23.96 -6.44 -13.62
C LEU A 682 24.83 -5.71 -12.59
N ALA A 683 24.55 -4.44 -12.31
CA ALA A 683 25.33 -3.63 -11.41
C ALA A 683 25.21 -4.05 -9.94
N PHE A 684 23.98 -4.30 -9.48
CA PHE A 684 23.67 -4.48 -8.06
C PHE A 684 23.16 -5.88 -7.71
N GLY A 685 22.27 -6.47 -8.51
CA GLY A 685 21.60 -7.73 -8.18
C GLY A 685 22.56 -8.88 -7.85
N ASN A 686 23.74 -8.93 -8.48
CA ASN A 686 24.78 -9.94 -8.21
C ASN A 686 25.49 -9.76 -6.86
N LYS A 687 25.40 -8.60 -6.25
CA LYS A 687 26.08 -8.23 -4.99
C LYS A 687 25.18 -8.29 -3.78
N LEU A 688 23.85 -8.29 -4.00
CA LEU A 688 22.86 -8.40 -2.92
C LEU A 688 22.82 -9.82 -2.32
N PRO A 689 22.55 -9.97 -1.03
CA PRO A 689 22.29 -11.27 -0.40
C PRO A 689 21.03 -11.93 -0.97
N LYS A 690 20.93 -13.24 -0.87
CA LYS A 690 19.81 -14.03 -1.40
C LYS A 690 18.47 -13.64 -0.77
N GLU A 691 18.49 -13.16 0.46
CA GLU A 691 17.35 -12.72 1.25
C GLU A 691 16.67 -11.48 0.64
N LEU A 692 17.37 -10.70 -0.18
CA LEU A 692 16.84 -9.53 -0.87
C LEU A 692 16.52 -9.79 -2.35
N ARG A 693 17.06 -10.85 -2.95
CA ARG A 693 16.85 -11.16 -4.37
C ARG A 693 15.56 -11.93 -4.61
N VAL A 694 14.95 -11.71 -5.78
CA VAL A 694 13.70 -12.37 -6.15
C VAL A 694 13.81 -13.90 -6.12
N LYS A 695 12.81 -14.55 -5.55
CA LYS A 695 12.69 -15.99 -5.40
C LYS A 695 12.85 -16.71 -6.75
N GLY A 696 13.76 -17.68 -6.77
CA GLY A 696 14.04 -18.48 -7.97
C GLY A 696 15.08 -17.89 -8.93
N ASP A 697 15.53 -16.63 -8.77
CA ASP A 697 16.69 -16.10 -9.51
C ASP A 697 17.97 -16.65 -8.89
N CYS A 698 18.57 -17.65 -9.58
CA CYS A 698 19.75 -18.35 -9.08
C CYS A 698 21.00 -17.85 -9.83
N ILE A 699 21.97 -17.36 -9.08
CA ILE A 699 23.25 -16.85 -9.59
C ILE A 699 24.44 -17.49 -8.88
N ASN A 700 25.60 -17.47 -9.52
CA ASN A 700 26.85 -17.88 -8.89
C ASN A 700 27.52 -16.66 -8.27
N VAL A 701 27.71 -16.68 -6.97
CA VAL A 701 28.24 -15.56 -6.18
C VAL A 701 29.33 -16.03 -5.24
N PRO A 702 30.24 -15.15 -4.80
CA PRO A 702 31.12 -15.46 -3.68
C PRO A 702 30.31 -15.84 -2.46
N PRO A 703 30.73 -16.81 -1.66
CA PRO A 703 30.05 -17.19 -0.42
C PRO A 703 29.99 -15.99 0.53
N ALA A 704 28.94 -15.95 1.37
CA ALA A 704 28.81 -14.94 2.42
C ALA A 704 30.01 -14.94 3.37
N LYS A 705 30.38 -13.78 3.92
CA LYS A 705 31.59 -13.59 4.76
C LYS A 705 31.67 -14.57 5.93
N ASN A 706 30.57 -15.15 6.39
CA ASN A 706 30.49 -16.05 7.54
C ASN A 706 30.38 -17.54 7.18
N SER A 707 30.53 -17.92 5.91
CA SER A 707 30.18 -19.27 5.43
C SER A 707 31.29 -20.29 5.46
N GLY A 708 32.28 -20.17 6.35
CA GLY A 708 33.29 -21.21 6.54
C GLY A 708 34.74 -20.81 6.40
N PRO A 709 35.71 -21.76 6.30
CA PRO A 709 37.13 -21.47 6.22
C PRO A 709 37.51 -20.62 5.01
N ALA A 710 38.52 -19.75 5.16
CA ALA A 710 38.94 -18.75 4.17
C ALA A 710 39.38 -19.36 2.81
N ASP A 711 39.80 -20.62 2.77
CA ASP A 711 40.16 -21.34 1.54
C ASP A 711 38.95 -21.76 0.70
N GLN A 712 37.74 -21.87 1.32
CA GLN A 712 36.50 -22.16 0.62
C GLN A 712 35.79 -20.90 0.12
N GLN A 713 36.12 -19.72 0.64
CA GLN A 713 35.54 -18.43 0.25
C GLN A 713 35.90 -17.98 -1.18
N LYS A 714 36.89 -18.63 -1.81
CA LYS A 714 37.30 -18.32 -3.21
C LYS A 714 36.46 -19.05 -4.28
N LYS A 715 35.58 -19.98 -3.91
CA LYS A 715 34.75 -20.73 -4.87
C LYS A 715 33.37 -20.12 -4.94
N LEU A 716 32.93 -19.75 -6.15
CA LEU A 716 31.56 -19.33 -6.37
C LEU A 716 30.58 -20.42 -5.93
N VAL A 717 29.55 -20.03 -5.21
CA VAL A 717 28.44 -20.89 -4.81
C VAL A 717 27.18 -20.48 -5.58
N ARG A 718 26.36 -21.46 -5.95
CA ARG A 718 25.05 -21.16 -6.53
C ARG A 718 24.09 -20.79 -5.42
N GLU A 719 23.58 -19.58 -5.46
CA GLU A 719 22.56 -19.09 -4.56
C GLU A 719 21.31 -18.68 -5.30
N CYS A 720 20.14 -19.05 -4.80
CA CYS A 720 18.84 -18.63 -5.31
C CYS A 720 18.23 -17.58 -4.38
N GLY A 721 17.65 -16.54 -4.97
CA GLY A 721 16.89 -15.53 -4.25
C GLY A 721 15.72 -16.14 -3.48
N GLN A 722 15.29 -15.50 -2.41
CA GLN A 722 14.29 -15.99 -1.46
C GLN A 722 13.10 -15.04 -1.29
N ARG A 723 13.23 -13.75 -1.70
CA ARG A 723 12.21 -12.73 -1.50
C ARG A 723 11.11 -12.79 -2.55
N ASP A 724 9.88 -12.52 -2.16
CA ASP A 724 8.75 -12.43 -3.07
C ASP A 724 8.92 -11.27 -4.08
N GLY A 725 8.28 -11.38 -5.25
CA GLY A 725 8.55 -10.50 -6.38
C GLY A 725 8.27 -9.03 -6.11
N ASP A 726 7.23 -8.73 -5.34
CA ASP A 726 6.79 -7.35 -5.11
C ASP A 726 7.72 -6.58 -4.14
N THR A 727 8.50 -7.30 -3.32
CA THR A 727 9.41 -6.72 -2.31
C THR A 727 10.89 -6.97 -2.62
N ALA A 728 11.21 -7.66 -3.71
CA ALA A 728 12.58 -8.00 -4.08
C ALA A 728 13.41 -6.77 -4.50
N GLN A 729 14.72 -6.84 -4.25
CA GLN A 729 15.67 -5.79 -4.60
C GLN A 729 16.63 -6.25 -5.74
N PRO A 730 17.11 -5.31 -6.57
CA PRO A 730 16.79 -3.87 -6.64
C PRO A 730 15.45 -3.60 -7.32
N ASP A 731 14.55 -2.89 -6.64
CA ASP A 731 13.18 -2.67 -7.11
C ASP A 731 13.04 -1.63 -8.24
N GLY A 732 13.99 -0.72 -8.37
CA GLY A 732 14.03 0.30 -9.43
C GLY A 732 13.34 1.60 -9.10
N GLY A 733 12.94 1.82 -7.82
CA GLY A 733 12.34 3.06 -7.35
C GLY A 733 13.30 4.25 -7.26
N ASP A 734 12.82 5.39 -6.74
CA ASP A 734 13.56 6.67 -6.77
C ASP A 734 14.85 6.65 -5.93
N ARG A 735 14.99 5.77 -4.95
CA ARG A 735 16.25 5.50 -4.26
C ARG A 735 17.31 4.99 -5.23
N TRP A 736 16.96 4.05 -6.11
CA TRP A 736 17.87 3.53 -7.13
C TRP A 736 18.20 4.58 -8.20
N PHE A 737 17.30 5.54 -8.45
CA PHE A 737 17.61 6.68 -9.30
C PHE A 737 18.75 7.50 -8.70
N GLN A 738 18.71 7.77 -7.40
CA GLN A 738 19.79 8.51 -6.73
C GLN A 738 21.08 7.70 -6.66
N VAL A 739 21.01 6.40 -6.32
CA VAL A 739 22.19 5.51 -6.32
C VAL A 739 22.91 5.54 -7.67
N VAL A 740 22.17 5.41 -8.77
CA VAL A 740 22.76 5.44 -10.11
C VAL A 740 23.24 6.84 -10.48
N ARG A 741 22.54 7.90 -10.10
CA ARG A 741 22.97 9.28 -10.31
C ARG A 741 24.34 9.56 -9.70
N ASP A 742 24.55 9.05 -8.48
CA ASP A 742 25.80 9.30 -7.74
C ASP A 742 27.02 8.60 -8.36
N ILE A 743 26.82 7.55 -9.14
CA ILE A 743 27.92 6.74 -9.72
C ILE A 743 28.01 6.82 -11.26
N VAL A 744 27.01 7.37 -11.96
CA VAL A 744 26.93 7.26 -13.44
C VAL A 744 28.07 8.00 -14.16
N GLU A 745 28.62 9.06 -13.58
CA GLU A 745 29.74 9.79 -14.16
C GLU A 745 31.08 9.08 -13.94
N ASP A 746 31.21 8.24 -12.91
CA ASP A 746 32.40 7.43 -12.62
C ASP A 746 32.33 6.10 -13.38
N GLN A 747 32.99 6.04 -14.54
CA GLN A 747 32.95 4.88 -15.43
C GLN A 747 33.60 3.63 -14.83
N ASP A 748 34.52 3.78 -13.89
CA ASP A 748 35.30 2.71 -13.26
C ASP A 748 34.75 2.35 -11.87
N ASN A 749 33.61 2.89 -11.44
CA ASN A 749 33.06 2.64 -10.14
C ASN A 749 32.88 1.14 -9.89
N GLU A 750 33.16 0.69 -8.67
CA GLU A 750 33.13 -0.73 -8.28
C GLU A 750 31.73 -1.36 -8.49
N TRP A 751 30.66 -0.57 -8.47
CA TRP A 751 29.32 -1.08 -8.73
C TRP A 751 29.12 -1.51 -10.18
N TRP A 752 29.88 -0.99 -11.13
CA TRP A 752 29.82 -1.40 -12.55
C TRP A 752 30.55 -2.72 -12.85
N LYS A 753 31.32 -3.27 -11.91
CA LYS A 753 31.99 -4.55 -12.09
C LYS A 753 31.05 -5.71 -11.87
N ALA A 754 30.81 -6.53 -12.88
CA ALA A 754 29.84 -7.62 -12.82
C ALA A 754 30.33 -8.86 -13.57
N PRO A 755 29.94 -10.08 -13.16
CA PRO A 755 30.21 -11.29 -13.94
C PRO A 755 29.43 -11.26 -15.26
N ALA A 756 30.13 -11.48 -16.39
CA ALA A 756 29.47 -11.55 -17.69
C ALA A 756 28.67 -12.85 -17.83
N ARG A 757 27.40 -12.75 -18.25
CA ARG A 757 26.60 -13.93 -18.60
C ARG A 757 27.08 -14.50 -19.96
N GLY A 758 27.58 -15.72 -19.94
CA GLY A 758 27.96 -16.43 -21.17
C GLY A 758 29.25 -15.96 -21.82
N ARG A 759 30.08 -15.15 -21.16
CA ARG A 759 31.41 -14.76 -21.55
C ARG A 759 32.44 -15.22 -20.51
N GLU A 760 33.69 -15.43 -20.94
CA GLU A 760 34.79 -15.74 -20.03
C GLU A 760 35.28 -14.48 -19.27
N ASP A 761 35.05 -13.29 -19.83
CA ASP A 761 35.51 -12.02 -19.30
C ASP A 761 34.39 -11.33 -18.48
N ALA A 762 34.77 -10.78 -17.31
CA ALA A 762 33.86 -9.96 -16.48
C ALA A 762 33.57 -8.60 -17.17
N LEU A 763 32.47 -7.95 -16.78
CA LEU A 763 32.18 -6.56 -17.14
C LEU A 763 33.03 -5.70 -16.19
N GLU A 764 33.84 -4.79 -16.73
CA GLU A 764 34.85 -4.05 -15.94
C GLU A 764 34.47 -2.59 -15.70
N GLY A 765 33.42 -2.07 -16.39
CA GLY A 765 33.02 -0.69 -16.24
C GLY A 765 31.58 -0.39 -16.68
N ARG A 766 31.17 0.87 -16.51
CA ARG A 766 29.82 1.37 -16.83
C ARG A 766 29.38 1.04 -18.26
N ASP A 767 30.22 1.34 -19.23
CA ASP A 767 29.90 1.21 -20.64
C ASP A 767 29.71 -0.25 -21.05
N ASP A 768 30.45 -1.19 -20.44
CA ASP A 768 30.27 -2.62 -20.63
C ASP A 768 28.92 -3.08 -20.04
N VAL A 769 28.57 -2.59 -18.83
CA VAL A 769 27.27 -2.88 -18.20
C VAL A 769 26.13 -2.33 -19.04
N PHE A 770 26.25 -1.11 -19.57
CA PHE A 770 25.22 -0.49 -20.42
C PHE A 770 25.04 -1.23 -21.72
N ALA A 771 26.13 -1.61 -22.39
CA ALA A 771 26.08 -2.40 -23.62
C ALA A 771 25.43 -3.77 -23.39
N GLN A 772 25.81 -4.46 -22.32
CA GLN A 772 25.22 -5.75 -21.96
C GLN A 772 23.72 -5.61 -21.57
N ALA A 773 23.34 -4.58 -20.81
CA ALA A 773 21.96 -4.30 -20.44
C ALA A 773 21.08 -4.03 -21.67
N MET A 774 21.57 -3.26 -22.65
CA MET A 774 20.88 -3.04 -23.93
C MET A 774 20.69 -4.32 -24.71
N HIS A 775 21.72 -5.18 -24.76
CA HIS A 775 21.65 -6.48 -25.38
C HIS A 775 20.61 -7.37 -24.69
N ASP A 776 20.67 -7.51 -23.38
CA ASP A 776 19.77 -8.38 -22.62
C ASP A 776 18.32 -7.88 -22.70
N ALA A 777 18.09 -6.58 -22.65
CA ALA A 777 16.77 -5.97 -22.85
C ALA A 777 16.21 -6.27 -24.25
N ARG A 778 17.02 -6.16 -25.29
CA ARG A 778 16.58 -6.48 -26.68
C ARG A 778 16.05 -7.91 -26.79
N TRP A 779 16.75 -8.88 -26.19
CA TRP A 779 16.35 -10.28 -26.23
C TRP A 779 15.19 -10.60 -25.30
N GLU A 780 15.16 -10.04 -24.10
CA GLU A 780 14.04 -10.19 -23.18
C GLU A 780 12.73 -9.69 -23.82
N LEU A 781 12.76 -8.48 -24.40
CA LEU A 781 11.58 -7.88 -25.02
C LEU A 781 11.19 -8.59 -26.32
N THR A 782 12.15 -9.13 -27.08
CA THR A 782 11.82 -10.00 -28.22
C THR A 782 11.01 -11.22 -27.80
N SER A 783 11.38 -11.83 -26.66
CA SER A 783 10.63 -12.97 -26.11
C SER A 783 9.21 -12.58 -25.65
N LYS A 784 9.04 -11.39 -25.08
CA LYS A 784 7.76 -10.92 -24.51
C LYS A 784 6.85 -10.26 -25.55
N LEU A 785 7.41 -9.45 -26.45
CA LEU A 785 6.66 -8.57 -27.36
C LEU A 785 6.78 -8.97 -28.84
N GLY A 786 7.72 -9.84 -29.19
CA GLY A 786 8.00 -10.26 -30.58
C GLY A 786 9.22 -9.55 -31.17
N LYS A 787 9.63 -9.99 -32.38
CA LYS A 787 10.85 -9.49 -33.05
C LYS A 787 10.72 -8.07 -33.61
N ASP A 788 9.51 -7.71 -34.04
CA ASP A 788 9.23 -6.41 -34.65
C ASP A 788 9.11 -5.32 -33.59
N ILE A 789 10.17 -4.50 -33.47
CA ILE A 789 10.25 -3.44 -32.49
C ILE A 789 9.23 -2.32 -32.70
N SER A 790 8.71 -2.17 -33.95
CA SER A 790 7.67 -1.17 -34.24
C SER A 790 6.32 -1.49 -33.58
N THR A 791 6.14 -2.74 -33.15
CA THR A 791 4.94 -3.22 -32.44
C THR A 791 5.11 -3.21 -30.91
N TRP A 792 6.30 -2.83 -30.43
CA TRP A 792 6.51 -2.76 -28.99
C TRP A 792 5.73 -1.61 -28.38
N SER A 793 5.26 -1.81 -27.18
CA SER A 793 4.64 -0.74 -26.40
C SER A 793 4.81 -1.03 -24.91
N TRP A 794 4.97 0.03 -24.13
CA TRP A 794 5.12 -0.06 -22.69
C TRP A 794 3.93 -0.74 -22.04
N GLY A 795 2.71 -0.34 -22.36
CA GLY A 795 1.49 -0.90 -21.78
C GLY A 795 1.24 -2.38 -22.08
N ARG A 796 1.91 -2.98 -23.07
CA ARG A 796 1.86 -4.46 -23.28
C ARG A 796 2.67 -5.22 -22.23
N LEU A 797 3.60 -4.57 -21.58
CA LEU A 797 4.39 -5.08 -20.45
C LEU A 797 3.76 -4.61 -19.13
N HIS A 798 3.42 -3.34 -19.07
CA HIS A 798 2.99 -2.60 -17.89
C HIS A 798 1.47 -2.63 -17.75
N ARG A 799 0.99 -3.73 -17.19
CA ARG A 799 -0.45 -4.06 -17.15
C ARG A 799 -0.96 -4.09 -15.73
N LEU A 800 -2.13 -3.48 -15.55
CA LEU A 800 -2.88 -3.51 -14.31
C LEU A 800 -3.88 -4.66 -14.30
N MET A 801 -3.80 -5.54 -13.30
CA MET A 801 -4.82 -6.53 -12.96
C MET A 801 -5.46 -6.18 -11.63
N LEU A 802 -6.77 -5.99 -11.62
CA LEU A 802 -7.53 -5.80 -10.39
C LEU A 802 -7.99 -7.17 -9.89
N LYS A 803 -7.47 -7.56 -8.72
CA LYS A 803 -7.79 -8.84 -8.09
C LYS A 803 -8.72 -8.63 -6.90
N ASN A 804 -9.80 -9.40 -6.84
CA ASN A 804 -10.64 -9.44 -5.65
C ASN A 804 -9.81 -9.90 -4.46
N GLN A 805 -9.90 -9.16 -3.35
CA GLN A 805 -8.98 -9.26 -2.21
C GLN A 805 -8.94 -10.63 -1.52
N THR A 806 -9.95 -11.46 -1.70
CA THR A 806 -10.05 -12.78 -1.05
C THR A 806 -10.11 -13.91 -2.07
N LEU A 807 -11.24 -14.11 -2.71
CA LEU A 807 -11.46 -15.22 -3.63
C LEU A 807 -10.79 -15.02 -5.00
N GLY A 808 -10.35 -13.81 -5.30
CA GLY A 808 -9.63 -13.49 -6.55
C GLY A 808 -8.14 -13.81 -6.50
N THR A 809 -7.56 -14.03 -5.33
CA THR A 809 -6.14 -14.36 -5.15
C THR A 809 -5.92 -15.83 -4.87
N GLU A 810 -6.66 -16.42 -3.94
CA GLU A 810 -6.48 -17.81 -3.46
C GLU A 810 -7.67 -18.73 -3.74
N GLY A 811 -8.73 -18.21 -4.39
CA GLY A 811 -9.90 -18.99 -4.76
C GLY A 811 -9.65 -19.93 -5.95
N PRO A 812 -10.58 -20.86 -6.24
CA PRO A 812 -10.53 -21.67 -7.45
C PRO A 812 -10.47 -20.80 -8.71
N ASP A 813 -9.74 -21.23 -9.76
CA ASP A 813 -9.53 -20.48 -11.01
C ASP A 813 -10.80 -19.91 -11.63
N LEU A 814 -11.92 -20.64 -11.54
CA LEU A 814 -13.20 -20.17 -12.06
C LEU A 814 -13.73 -18.95 -11.32
N LEU A 815 -13.58 -18.91 -9.99
CA LEU A 815 -13.95 -17.76 -9.16
C LEU A 815 -13.01 -16.59 -9.40
N GLN A 816 -11.70 -16.85 -9.49
CA GLN A 816 -10.74 -15.80 -9.83
C GLN A 816 -11.11 -15.11 -11.14
N ARG A 817 -11.41 -15.88 -12.19
CA ARG A 817 -11.84 -15.32 -13.50
C ARG A 817 -13.17 -14.57 -13.43
N ALA A 818 -14.07 -14.97 -12.55
CA ALA A 818 -15.37 -14.30 -12.38
C ALA A 818 -15.28 -13.01 -11.58
N LEU A 819 -14.35 -12.92 -10.63
CA LEU A 819 -14.24 -11.81 -9.68
C LEU A 819 -13.18 -10.79 -10.08
N ASN A 820 -12.07 -11.20 -10.71
CA ASN A 820 -11.00 -10.30 -11.15
C ASN A 820 -11.37 -9.54 -12.42
N ARG A 821 -10.72 -8.41 -12.67
CA ARG A 821 -10.93 -7.56 -13.86
C ARG A 821 -9.58 -7.13 -14.44
N GLY A 822 -9.58 -6.85 -15.75
CA GLY A 822 -8.40 -6.42 -16.51
C GLY A 822 -7.96 -7.42 -17.57
N PRO A 823 -6.74 -7.29 -18.15
CA PRO A 823 -5.78 -6.24 -17.82
C PRO A 823 -6.07 -4.90 -18.50
N TRP A 824 -5.63 -3.78 -17.87
CA TRP A 824 -5.51 -2.47 -18.49
C TRP A 824 -4.05 -2.19 -18.83
N ASN A 825 -3.77 -1.66 -20.01
CA ASN A 825 -2.44 -1.24 -20.42
C ASN A 825 -2.21 0.20 -19.94
N LEU A 826 -1.22 0.42 -19.08
CA LEU A 826 -0.98 1.73 -18.48
C LEU A 826 0.31 2.38 -18.98
N GLY A 827 0.33 3.70 -18.99
CA GLY A 827 1.53 4.53 -19.01
C GLY A 827 2.00 4.84 -17.59
N GLY A 828 3.01 5.71 -17.46
CA GLY A 828 3.66 6.01 -16.18
C GLY A 828 4.68 4.97 -15.78
N GLY A 829 5.00 4.89 -14.50
CA GLY A 829 6.01 3.97 -13.99
C GLY A 829 6.47 4.35 -12.60
N GLU A 830 7.63 3.81 -12.19
CA GLU A 830 8.30 4.18 -10.96
C GLU A 830 8.71 5.65 -10.97
N ALA A 831 8.44 6.34 -9.87
CA ALA A 831 8.85 7.72 -9.62
C ALA A 831 8.41 8.76 -10.67
N THR A 832 7.46 8.44 -11.56
CA THR A 832 6.73 9.45 -12.37
C THR A 832 5.57 10.05 -11.57
N VAL A 833 5.07 11.23 -11.94
CA VAL A 833 3.93 11.84 -11.24
C VAL A 833 2.69 10.95 -11.38
N ASN A 834 2.40 10.46 -12.59
CA ASN A 834 1.43 9.37 -12.79
C ASN A 834 2.06 8.05 -12.35
N ALA A 835 2.05 7.83 -11.05
CA ALA A 835 2.78 6.77 -10.40
C ALA A 835 2.06 5.42 -10.52
N THR A 836 2.36 4.69 -11.56
CA THR A 836 1.96 3.30 -11.78
C THR A 836 3.18 2.41 -11.56
N GLY A 837 3.43 2.03 -10.31
CA GLY A 837 4.69 1.41 -9.94
C GLY A 837 4.79 -0.07 -10.30
N TRP A 838 6.01 -0.52 -10.46
CA TRP A 838 6.38 -1.90 -10.77
C TRP A 838 7.71 -2.25 -10.09
N ASN A 839 8.05 -3.52 -9.97
CA ASN A 839 9.31 -3.93 -9.34
C ASN A 839 10.28 -4.47 -10.41
N ALA A 840 11.40 -3.76 -10.62
CA ALA A 840 12.40 -4.10 -11.63
C ALA A 840 13.07 -5.46 -11.40
N ALA A 841 13.15 -5.96 -10.16
CA ALA A 841 13.70 -7.28 -9.88
C ALA A 841 12.79 -8.41 -10.39
N SER A 842 11.45 -8.22 -10.36
CA SER A 842 10.50 -9.28 -10.66
C SER A 842 9.86 -9.19 -12.05
N GLY A 843 9.63 -8.00 -12.58
CA GLY A 843 8.96 -7.88 -13.88
C GLY A 843 8.59 -6.45 -14.28
N TYR A 844 7.45 -6.31 -14.95
CA TYR A 844 6.94 -5.03 -15.46
C TYR A 844 5.47 -4.79 -15.07
N GLU A 845 4.83 -5.76 -14.42
CA GLU A 845 3.44 -5.66 -14.04
C GLU A 845 3.23 -4.58 -12.99
N VAL A 846 2.09 -3.91 -13.06
CA VAL A 846 1.74 -2.84 -12.12
C VAL A 846 1.39 -3.44 -10.76
N ILE A 847 2.06 -2.98 -9.71
CA ILE A 847 1.87 -3.44 -8.34
C ILE A 847 1.32 -2.35 -7.39
N TRP A 848 1.38 -1.07 -7.76
CA TRP A 848 0.74 0.04 -7.06
C TRP A 848 0.38 1.17 -8.01
N VAL A 849 -0.66 1.94 -7.69
CA VAL A 849 -1.26 2.95 -8.58
C VAL A 849 -1.82 4.13 -7.78
N PRO A 850 -2.09 5.29 -8.42
CA PRO A 850 -3.00 6.29 -7.86
C PRO A 850 -4.36 5.64 -7.56
N SER A 851 -4.61 5.30 -6.31
CA SER A 851 -5.82 4.56 -5.89
C SER A 851 -7.10 5.39 -5.98
N MET A 852 -6.97 6.69 -6.02
CA MET A 852 -7.96 7.69 -6.39
C MET A 852 -7.25 8.91 -6.95
N ARG A 853 -7.97 9.82 -7.61
CA ARG A 853 -7.50 11.17 -7.96
C ARG A 853 -8.57 12.20 -7.66
N MET A 854 -8.17 13.35 -7.15
CA MET A 854 -9.05 14.50 -6.98
C MET A 854 -8.37 15.82 -7.34
N VAL A 855 -9.19 16.77 -7.81
CA VAL A 855 -8.84 18.17 -7.95
C VAL A 855 -9.99 18.99 -7.35
N VAL A 856 -9.73 19.64 -6.23
CA VAL A 856 -10.72 20.45 -5.51
C VAL A 856 -10.58 21.91 -5.93
N ASN A 857 -11.70 22.51 -6.37
CA ASN A 857 -11.82 23.93 -6.64
C ASN A 857 -12.43 24.60 -5.41
N VAL A 858 -11.56 25.17 -4.56
CA VAL A 858 -11.94 25.67 -3.23
C VAL A 858 -12.86 26.89 -3.34
N GLY A 859 -14.07 26.75 -2.77
CA GLY A 859 -15.10 27.80 -2.80
C GLY A 859 -15.99 27.83 -4.05
N ASP A 860 -15.74 26.92 -5.03
CA ASP A 860 -16.66 26.58 -6.11
C ASP A 860 -16.69 25.05 -6.22
N TRP A 861 -17.25 24.43 -5.16
CA TRP A 861 -17.13 23.01 -4.86
C TRP A 861 -17.65 22.14 -6.00
N ASP A 862 -18.75 22.54 -6.66
CA ASP A 862 -19.35 21.81 -7.77
C ASP A 862 -18.52 21.83 -9.07
N LYS A 863 -17.39 22.56 -9.09
CA LYS A 863 -16.37 22.51 -10.14
C LYS A 863 -15.18 21.60 -9.79
N SER A 864 -15.23 20.99 -8.62
CA SER A 864 -14.27 19.98 -8.22
C SER A 864 -14.44 18.69 -9.02
N ARG A 865 -13.40 17.88 -9.08
CA ARG A 865 -13.38 16.63 -9.83
C ARG A 865 -12.77 15.52 -8.98
N TRP A 866 -13.26 14.31 -9.16
CA TRP A 866 -12.74 13.15 -8.48
C TRP A 866 -12.87 11.88 -9.30
N ILE A 867 -12.14 10.81 -8.96
CA ILE A 867 -12.34 9.47 -9.47
C ILE A 867 -11.75 8.43 -8.52
N ASN A 868 -12.37 7.29 -8.43
CA ASN A 868 -11.86 6.13 -7.71
C ASN A 868 -11.24 5.13 -8.70
N LEU A 869 -10.32 4.30 -8.24
CA LEU A 869 -9.74 3.21 -9.04
C LEU A 869 -10.81 2.22 -9.52
N THR A 870 -11.79 1.91 -8.66
CA THR A 870 -12.91 1.01 -8.96
C THR A 870 -14.23 1.71 -8.70
N GLY A 871 -15.36 1.04 -8.89
CA GLY A 871 -16.66 1.62 -8.60
C GLY A 871 -17.03 1.67 -7.10
N ALA A 872 -18.21 2.17 -6.80
CA ALA A 872 -18.72 2.31 -5.43
C ALA A 872 -19.04 0.95 -4.76
N SER A 873 -19.45 -0.06 -5.54
CA SER A 873 -19.93 -1.34 -5.03
C SER A 873 -18.83 -2.38 -4.86
N GLY A 874 -18.86 -3.13 -3.75
CA GLY A 874 -18.08 -4.35 -3.55
C GLY A 874 -18.70 -5.61 -4.15
N HIS A 875 -19.94 -5.53 -4.63
CA HIS A 875 -20.63 -6.67 -5.25
C HIS A 875 -20.09 -6.91 -6.66
N ALA A 876 -19.43 -8.05 -6.87
CA ALA A 876 -18.69 -8.37 -8.09
C ALA A 876 -19.50 -8.35 -9.41
N PHE A 877 -20.82 -8.46 -9.31
CA PHE A 877 -21.73 -8.45 -10.47
C PHE A 877 -22.57 -7.15 -10.54
N SER A 878 -22.31 -6.18 -9.69
CA SER A 878 -22.90 -4.84 -9.79
C SER A 878 -22.35 -4.08 -10.99
N ALA A 879 -23.18 -3.22 -11.58
CA ALA A 879 -22.72 -2.26 -12.59
C ALA A 879 -21.64 -1.34 -12.05
N HIS A 880 -21.68 -1.03 -10.72
CA HIS A 880 -20.76 -0.14 -10.04
C HIS A 880 -19.56 -0.89 -9.40
N TYR A 881 -19.15 -2.03 -9.94
CA TYR A 881 -17.98 -2.75 -9.45
C TYR A 881 -16.68 -2.13 -9.95
N THR A 882 -16.61 -1.81 -11.27
CA THR A 882 -15.43 -1.24 -11.94
C THR A 882 -15.76 -0.16 -12.97
N ASP A 883 -16.91 0.49 -12.87
CA ASP A 883 -17.41 1.45 -13.84
C ASP A 883 -16.61 2.76 -13.91
N GLN A 884 -15.76 3.04 -12.93
CA GLN A 884 -14.84 4.18 -12.94
C GLN A 884 -13.46 3.84 -13.54
N THR A 885 -13.07 2.55 -13.61
CA THR A 885 -11.70 2.11 -13.93
C THR A 885 -11.24 2.54 -15.33
N ASP A 886 -12.10 2.46 -16.35
CA ASP A 886 -11.74 2.86 -17.72
C ASP A 886 -11.45 4.37 -17.80
N LYS A 887 -12.26 5.21 -17.14
CA LYS A 887 -12.01 6.65 -17.02
C LYS A 887 -10.75 6.94 -16.26
N TRP A 888 -10.59 6.29 -15.11
CA TRP A 888 -9.39 6.41 -14.27
C TRP A 888 -8.10 6.08 -15.07
N SER A 889 -8.09 5.01 -15.86
CA SER A 889 -6.92 4.60 -16.64
C SER A 889 -6.54 5.60 -17.74
N ASN A 890 -7.53 6.35 -18.25
CA ASN A 890 -7.35 7.42 -19.25
C ASN A 890 -7.09 8.80 -18.63
N GLY A 891 -7.03 8.91 -17.30
CA GLY A 891 -6.85 10.19 -16.59
C GLY A 891 -8.08 11.09 -16.60
N GLU A 892 -9.25 10.56 -16.96
CA GLU A 892 -10.51 11.28 -16.85
C GLU A 892 -10.98 11.34 -15.40
N LEU A 893 -11.59 12.44 -15.00
CA LEU A 893 -12.21 12.61 -13.69
C LEU A 893 -13.71 12.84 -13.85
N LEU A 894 -14.48 12.46 -12.84
CA LEU A 894 -15.92 12.72 -12.73
C LEU A 894 -16.15 14.08 -12.09
N ASP A 895 -17.27 14.71 -12.40
CA ASP A 895 -17.74 15.89 -11.68
C ASP A 895 -18.06 15.52 -10.22
N TRP A 896 -17.73 16.42 -9.31
CA TRP A 896 -17.96 16.23 -7.88
C TRP A 896 -19.05 17.18 -7.40
N SER A 897 -20.30 16.71 -7.39
CA SER A 897 -21.44 17.47 -6.87
C SER A 897 -21.39 17.56 -5.35
N PHE A 898 -21.58 18.77 -4.80
CA PHE A 898 -21.62 19.04 -3.37
C PHE A 898 -22.81 19.90 -2.95
N GLY A 899 -23.07 20.99 -3.67
CA GLY A 899 -24.25 21.85 -3.45
C GLY A 899 -25.55 21.08 -3.68
N THR A 900 -26.57 21.35 -2.88
CA THR A 900 -27.85 20.63 -2.95
C THR A 900 -28.43 20.58 -4.37
N ASP A 901 -28.40 21.70 -5.10
CA ASP A 901 -28.96 21.76 -6.47
C ASP A 901 -28.14 20.89 -7.46
N ALA A 902 -26.81 20.84 -7.29
CA ALA A 902 -25.93 20.00 -8.10
C ALA A 902 -26.12 18.51 -7.79
N VAL A 903 -26.23 18.16 -6.51
CA VAL A 903 -26.54 16.79 -6.07
C VAL A 903 -27.91 16.36 -6.59
N ASP A 904 -28.95 17.19 -6.46
CA ASP A 904 -30.28 16.88 -6.97
C ASP A 904 -30.30 16.66 -8.48
N SER A 905 -29.53 17.47 -9.21
CA SER A 905 -29.41 17.36 -10.66
C SER A 905 -28.68 16.11 -11.14
N SER A 906 -27.73 15.59 -10.34
CA SER A 906 -26.95 14.39 -10.65
C SER A 906 -27.57 13.10 -10.10
N THR A 907 -28.62 13.20 -9.24
CA THR A 907 -29.25 12.07 -8.56
C THR A 907 -30.03 11.18 -9.52
N VAL A 908 -29.75 9.88 -9.49
CA VAL A 908 -30.48 8.84 -10.24
C VAL A 908 -31.37 8.02 -9.30
N ASP A 909 -30.85 7.66 -8.15
CA ASP A 909 -31.55 6.85 -7.13
C ASP A 909 -31.74 7.66 -5.84
N THR A 910 -32.89 7.50 -5.21
CA THR A 910 -33.17 8.07 -3.88
C THR A 910 -33.75 7.01 -2.95
N LEU A 911 -33.07 6.79 -1.83
CA LEU A 911 -33.53 5.94 -0.73
C LEU A 911 -33.84 6.82 0.48
N THR A 912 -35.04 6.67 1.04
CA THR A 912 -35.40 7.31 2.30
C THR A 912 -35.33 6.30 3.44
N LEU A 913 -34.51 6.60 4.44
CA LEU A 913 -34.43 5.84 5.69
C LEU A 913 -35.36 6.55 6.70
N LYS A 914 -36.30 5.81 7.29
CA LYS A 914 -37.31 6.34 8.24
C LYS A 914 -37.15 5.73 9.61
N PRO A 915 -37.51 6.49 10.69
CA PRO A 915 -37.57 5.95 12.05
C PRO A 915 -38.47 4.73 12.20
#